data_3fde0877927126d8cde62d32d3ee749c
#
_entry.id   3fde0877927126d8cde62d32d3ee749c
#
_cell.length_a   1.000
_cell.length_b   1.000
_cell.length_c   1.000
_cell.angle_alpha   90.00
_cell.angle_beta   90.00
_cell.angle_gamma   90.00
#
_symmetry.space_group_name_H-M   'P 1'
#
loop_
_entity.id
_entity.type
_entity.pdbx_description
1 polymer ?
#
loop_
_entity_poly.entity_id
_entity_poly.type
_entity_poly.pdbx_seq_one_letter_code
_entity_poly.pdbx_strand_id
1 'polypeptide(L)'
;MFFNLTWRNAKRSRSENLIYFLTMITAVAMFYIVLSLGQQDVIRFLSEIESDAVERLLTNLLPTVYLCALLFVFFLVVFANKYQLECRSRELGLYLMFGMTKIKLFIQIMTEGLITSFLALLGGLVCGGFLSEAISLTTARLVGHGIITHQLSFSVSAAIFTSLGFLIIQFVALFVLCGKLFRKELHQLVYGEMAKKQRTGNPYVSFVSFAIGTVILLVAYWIVVEHFMAASGAMLLIAVLLGIIGTILFIRGLARILSIWAASIKHKATRGLYVFTLRQLHENVVNKYISISVASILMMLTIMLITDGSVRIMSYGSELTRGTSVYDFTVMGNDQIVEKYLSNEQIRPYVSNLNRMEIGNIKSTASDGISSPVDWSKFRKQIVQHLPQDVVDPATQEDGMYSFGSDQPAALNLLGLIDTGSSSPYLLPVSSYNRLLDAAGEKQISLGNNEVVYYLNPDFLGNAQDETVTLLNQIAADAQANNEALLSINERPFYLVPSVPMKGLTADENIKIITALIVSDEIYSEFVNSDTCMVYWNFCIPNELVETKGLMLPIMEARDLLKPSGLYYESYLNNFGRQLFYVISGSYTTLYMGFMFLIIACALLALQFLTQMQTTKSRYLTLSILGARREQIKRSINQQVLWYFLLPLILACISGAVGIYAMQLYLYSGAAHLEQSYPLLIAMAGIVVLVMVIYGVA
;
A
#
# COMPACT_ATOMS: atom_id res chain seq x y z
N MET A 1 -10.92 -11.75 51.28
CA MET A 1 -11.54 -13.01 50.79
C MET A 1 -11.67 -13.01 49.27
N PHE A 2 -12.14 -11.94 48.63
CA PHE A 2 -12.31 -11.79 47.16
C PHE A 2 -10.99 -11.97 46.38
N PHE A 3 -9.91 -11.26 46.77
CA PHE A 3 -8.61 -11.31 46.09
C PHE A 3 -7.97 -12.71 46.12
N ASN A 4 -8.13 -13.44 47.21
CA ASN A 4 -7.61 -14.80 47.35
C ASN A 4 -8.36 -15.80 46.49
N LEU A 5 -9.67 -15.61 46.25
CA LEU A 5 -10.47 -16.42 45.35
C LEU A 5 -10.03 -16.18 43.91
N THR A 6 -9.87 -14.94 43.49
CA THR A 6 -9.45 -14.54 42.16
C THR A 6 -8.07 -15.12 41.81
N TRP A 7 -7.11 -15.01 42.75
CA TRP A 7 -5.74 -15.54 42.58
C TRP A 7 -5.69 -17.07 42.48
N ARG A 8 -6.49 -17.76 43.29
CA ARG A 8 -6.56 -19.24 43.28
C ARG A 8 -7.23 -19.76 42.00
N ASN A 9 -8.25 -19.07 41.47
CA ASN A 9 -8.90 -19.39 40.21
C ASN A 9 -7.97 -19.15 39.03
N ALA A 10 -7.24 -18.03 39.00
CA ALA A 10 -6.25 -17.74 37.98
C ALA A 10 -5.15 -18.82 37.90
N LYS A 11 -4.73 -19.36 39.05
CA LYS A 11 -3.71 -20.42 39.14
C LYS A 11 -4.24 -21.80 38.67
N ARG A 12 -5.55 -22.07 38.82
CA ARG A 12 -6.15 -23.35 38.45
C ARG A 12 -6.45 -23.50 36.95
N SER A 13 -6.72 -22.38 36.24
CA SER A 13 -7.04 -22.34 34.81
C SER A 13 -5.86 -21.78 33.98
N ARG A 14 -4.62 -22.19 34.27
CA ARG A 14 -3.41 -21.61 33.68
C ARG A 14 -3.38 -21.66 32.16
N SER A 15 -3.75 -22.77 31.51
CA SER A 15 -3.66 -22.92 30.07
C SER A 15 -4.68 -22.06 29.30
N GLU A 16 -5.89 -21.92 29.84
CA GLU A 16 -6.96 -21.12 29.25
C GLU A 16 -6.70 -19.62 29.43
N ASN A 17 -6.22 -19.23 30.61
CA ASN A 17 -5.83 -17.87 30.92
C ASN A 17 -4.57 -17.44 30.15
N LEU A 18 -3.64 -18.36 29.84
CA LEU A 18 -2.42 -18.08 29.09
C LEU A 18 -2.76 -17.67 27.64
N ILE A 19 -3.67 -18.38 26.98
CA ILE A 19 -4.10 -18.05 25.60
C ILE A 19 -4.75 -16.67 25.58
N TYR A 20 -5.67 -16.41 26.51
CA TYR A 20 -6.29 -15.11 26.67
C TYR A 20 -5.25 -14.00 26.87
N PHE A 21 -4.30 -14.23 27.79
CA PHE A 21 -3.24 -13.29 28.15
C PHE A 21 -2.30 -13.00 26.96
N LEU A 22 -1.87 -14.03 26.23
CA LEU A 22 -1.07 -13.87 25.00
C LEU A 22 -1.82 -13.11 23.92
N THR A 23 -3.10 -13.38 23.73
CA THR A 23 -3.92 -12.63 22.75
C THR A 23 -4.02 -11.15 23.13
N MET A 24 -4.13 -10.83 24.44
CA MET A 24 -4.15 -9.45 24.90
C MET A 24 -2.79 -8.76 24.72
N ILE A 25 -1.68 -9.44 25.03
CA ILE A 25 -0.31 -8.94 24.77
C ILE A 25 -0.15 -8.62 23.29
N THR A 26 -0.57 -9.54 22.41
CA THR A 26 -0.48 -9.35 20.95
C THR A 26 -1.33 -8.16 20.50
N ALA A 27 -2.53 -8.00 21.03
CA ALA A 27 -3.39 -6.86 20.72
C ALA A 27 -2.76 -5.52 21.08
N VAL A 28 -2.18 -5.44 22.29
CA VAL A 28 -1.47 -4.23 22.77
C VAL A 28 -0.21 -3.96 21.95
N ALA A 29 0.60 -5.00 21.71
CA ALA A 29 1.84 -4.87 20.94
C ALA A 29 1.56 -4.35 19.52
N MET A 30 0.55 -4.92 18.83
CA MET A 30 0.15 -4.46 17.51
C MET A 30 -0.38 -3.02 17.52
N PHE A 31 -1.17 -2.66 18.52
CA PHE A 31 -1.68 -1.30 18.64
C PHE A 31 -0.57 -0.28 18.87
N TYR A 32 0.41 -0.62 19.71
CA TYR A 32 1.59 0.21 19.94
C TYR A 32 2.43 0.37 18.67
N ILE A 33 2.71 -0.72 17.95
CA ILE A 33 3.48 -0.69 16.70
C ILE A 33 2.85 0.27 15.69
N VAL A 34 1.52 0.20 15.51
CA VAL A 34 0.81 1.08 14.57
C VAL A 34 0.85 2.53 15.04
N LEU A 35 0.65 2.81 16.32
CA LEU A 35 0.70 4.19 16.85
C LEU A 35 2.10 4.79 16.86
N SER A 36 3.15 3.96 16.90
CA SER A 36 4.56 4.40 16.83
C SER A 36 5.06 4.68 15.42
N LEU A 37 4.28 4.36 14.38
CA LEU A 37 4.67 4.52 12.96
C LEU A 37 5.21 5.92 12.65
N GLY A 38 4.53 6.98 13.10
CA GLY A 38 4.92 8.36 12.85
C GLY A 38 6.26 8.81 13.46
N GLN A 39 6.87 7.96 14.30
CA GLN A 39 8.15 8.28 14.98
C GLN A 39 9.30 7.34 14.56
N GLN A 40 9.09 6.53 13.51
CA GLN A 40 10.14 5.67 12.98
C GLN A 40 11.22 6.47 12.25
N ASP A 41 12.45 5.94 12.23
CA ASP A 41 13.63 6.59 11.65
C ASP A 41 13.41 7.09 10.23
N VAL A 42 12.72 6.30 9.41
CA VAL A 42 12.46 6.65 8.01
C VAL A 42 11.51 7.84 7.89
N ILE A 43 10.45 7.92 8.71
CA ILE A 43 9.52 9.06 8.70
C ILE A 43 10.20 10.31 9.27
N ARG A 44 11.06 10.14 10.27
CA ARG A 44 11.86 11.23 10.83
C ARG A 44 12.84 11.78 9.78
N PHE A 45 13.56 10.91 9.08
CA PHE A 45 14.45 11.30 7.97
C PHE A 45 13.68 12.04 6.87
N LEU A 46 12.50 11.55 6.48
CA LEU A 46 11.64 12.24 5.51
C LEU A 46 11.21 13.62 5.98
N SER A 47 10.91 13.80 7.28
CA SER A 47 10.51 15.12 7.81
C SER A 47 11.62 16.17 7.74
N GLU A 48 12.88 15.75 7.66
CA GLU A 48 14.02 16.64 7.47
C GLU A 48 14.21 17.07 6.01
N ILE A 49 13.72 16.27 5.06
CA ILE A 49 13.89 16.50 3.62
C ILE A 49 12.63 17.14 3.02
N GLU A 50 11.47 16.59 3.32
CA GLU A 50 10.17 16.92 2.73
C GLU A 50 9.12 17.12 3.83
N SER A 51 9.20 18.25 4.55
CA SER A 51 8.32 18.54 5.69
C SER A 51 6.84 18.53 5.32
N ASP A 52 6.48 19.13 4.18
CA ASP A 52 5.08 19.28 3.74
C ASP A 52 4.43 17.94 3.38
N ALA A 53 5.20 17.06 2.73
CA ALA A 53 4.73 15.72 2.38
C ALA A 53 4.49 14.86 3.62
N VAL A 54 5.41 14.93 4.60
CA VAL A 54 5.28 14.23 5.88
C VAL A 54 4.14 14.80 6.71
N GLU A 55 3.93 16.11 6.73
CA GLU A 55 2.79 16.72 7.40
C GLU A 55 1.46 16.21 6.84
N ARG A 56 1.31 16.09 5.52
CA ARG A 56 0.13 15.48 4.88
C ARG A 56 -0.05 14.01 5.26
N LEU A 57 1.03 13.23 5.36
CA LEU A 57 0.99 11.85 5.81
C LEU A 57 0.51 11.76 7.26
N LEU A 58 1.09 12.56 8.15
CA LEU A 58 0.76 12.57 9.57
C LEU A 58 -0.67 13.04 9.83
N THR A 59 -1.17 14.00 9.05
CA THR A 59 -2.51 14.61 9.27
C THR A 59 -3.63 13.85 8.59
N ASN A 60 -3.42 13.24 7.42
CA ASN A 60 -4.50 12.64 6.63
C ASN A 60 -4.49 11.11 6.64
N LEU A 61 -3.33 10.49 6.44
CA LEU A 61 -3.23 9.04 6.23
C LEU A 61 -3.10 8.28 7.54
N LEU A 62 -2.20 8.69 8.42
CA LEU A 62 -1.98 7.99 9.70
C LEU A 62 -3.21 7.95 10.61
N PRO A 63 -4.03 9.00 10.76
CA PRO A 63 -5.26 8.92 11.56
C PRO A 63 -6.24 7.87 11.06
N THR A 64 -6.33 7.68 9.75
CA THR A 64 -7.18 6.63 9.16
C THR A 64 -6.66 5.23 9.53
N VAL A 65 -5.34 5.03 9.45
CA VAL A 65 -4.69 3.77 9.86
C VAL A 65 -4.90 3.50 11.35
N TYR A 66 -4.76 4.54 12.19
CA TYR A 66 -4.99 4.44 13.64
C TYR A 66 -6.43 4.06 13.97
N LEU A 67 -7.41 4.67 13.27
CA LEU A 67 -8.82 4.32 13.42
C LEU A 67 -9.11 2.87 13.03
N CYS A 68 -8.54 2.41 11.92
CA CYS A 68 -8.65 1.01 11.50
C CYS A 68 -8.01 0.07 12.54
N ALA A 69 -6.82 0.38 13.02
CA ALA A 69 -6.14 -0.41 14.05
C ALA A 69 -6.96 -0.51 15.33
N LEU A 70 -7.52 0.61 15.80
CA LEU A 70 -8.37 0.67 16.98
C LEU A 70 -9.60 -0.21 16.81
N LEU A 71 -10.25 -0.19 15.66
CA LEU A 71 -11.42 -1.02 15.36
C LEU A 71 -11.06 -2.51 15.38
N PHE A 72 -9.94 -2.89 14.79
CA PHE A 72 -9.50 -4.30 14.76
C PHE A 72 -9.06 -4.80 16.13
N VAL A 73 -8.33 -4.00 16.89
CA VAL A 73 -7.97 -4.31 18.28
C VAL A 73 -9.23 -4.47 19.14
N PHE A 74 -10.24 -3.63 18.94
CA PHE A 74 -11.54 -3.77 19.58
C PHE A 74 -12.16 -5.15 19.32
N PHE A 75 -12.22 -5.59 18.08
CA PHE A 75 -12.72 -6.92 17.75
C PHE A 75 -11.91 -8.05 18.41
N LEU A 76 -10.57 -7.96 18.33
CA LEU A 76 -9.71 -8.97 18.95
C LEU A 76 -9.91 -9.06 20.46
N VAL A 77 -9.98 -7.93 21.14
CA VAL A 77 -10.25 -7.84 22.58
C VAL A 77 -11.64 -8.39 22.93
N VAL A 78 -12.68 -8.05 22.15
CA VAL A 78 -14.04 -8.60 22.35
C VAL A 78 -14.05 -10.11 22.19
N PHE A 79 -13.39 -10.66 21.17
CA PHE A 79 -13.33 -12.11 20.97
C PHE A 79 -12.55 -12.82 22.09
N ALA A 80 -11.43 -12.26 22.54
CA ALA A 80 -10.65 -12.83 23.63
C ALA A 80 -11.44 -12.83 24.96
N ASN A 81 -12.10 -11.72 25.30
CA ASN A 81 -12.95 -11.65 26.49
C ASN A 81 -14.15 -12.60 26.40
N LYS A 82 -14.77 -12.72 25.22
CA LYS A 82 -15.85 -13.66 24.98
C LYS A 82 -15.40 -15.09 25.21
N TYR A 83 -14.22 -15.46 24.69
CA TYR A 83 -13.62 -16.77 24.92
C TYR A 83 -13.44 -17.06 26.41
N GLN A 84 -12.83 -16.14 27.17
CA GLN A 84 -12.61 -16.28 28.61
C GLN A 84 -13.92 -16.46 29.38
N LEU A 85 -14.95 -15.68 29.06
CA LEU A 85 -16.26 -15.77 29.71
C LEU A 85 -16.99 -17.08 29.36
N GLU A 86 -16.87 -17.55 28.13
CA GLU A 86 -17.49 -18.84 27.71
C GLU A 86 -16.79 -20.02 28.42
N CYS A 87 -15.47 -20.03 28.58
CA CYS A 87 -14.72 -21.03 29.31
C CYS A 87 -15.18 -21.14 30.77
N ARG A 88 -15.49 -20.00 31.38
CA ARG A 88 -15.87 -19.92 32.81
C ARG A 88 -17.38 -19.85 33.05
N SER A 89 -18.19 -20.00 32.02
CA SER A 89 -19.64 -19.83 32.12
C SER A 89 -20.30 -20.71 33.20
N ARG A 90 -19.82 -21.95 33.38
CA ARG A 90 -20.29 -22.86 34.42
C ARG A 90 -19.96 -22.38 35.82
N GLU A 91 -18.72 -21.88 36.06
CA GLU A 91 -18.33 -21.33 37.35
C GLU A 91 -19.19 -20.12 37.69
N LEU A 92 -19.40 -19.23 36.74
CA LEU A 92 -20.24 -18.04 36.90
C LEU A 92 -21.71 -18.41 37.18
N GLY A 93 -22.22 -19.45 36.52
CA GLY A 93 -23.54 -19.98 36.78
C GLY A 93 -23.68 -20.56 38.22
N LEU A 94 -22.67 -21.30 38.71
CA LEU A 94 -22.63 -21.81 40.07
C LEU A 94 -22.60 -20.68 41.12
N TYR A 95 -21.84 -19.59 40.89
CA TYR A 95 -21.84 -18.45 41.82
C TYR A 95 -23.23 -17.81 41.95
N LEU A 96 -24.00 -17.72 40.84
CA LEU A 96 -25.36 -17.24 40.86
C LEU A 96 -26.31 -18.22 41.58
N MET A 97 -26.09 -19.55 41.44
CA MET A 97 -26.87 -20.57 42.16
C MET A 97 -26.60 -20.52 43.66
N PHE A 98 -25.38 -20.21 44.09
CA PHE A 98 -25.02 -20.02 45.49
C PHE A 98 -25.45 -18.67 46.08
N GLY A 99 -26.29 -17.90 45.37
CA GLY A 99 -26.92 -16.69 45.87
C GLY A 99 -26.10 -15.41 45.65
N MET A 100 -25.05 -15.43 44.81
CA MET A 100 -24.34 -14.20 44.45
C MET A 100 -25.24 -13.30 43.58
N THR A 101 -25.34 -12.04 43.92
CA THR A 101 -26.12 -11.08 43.11
C THR A 101 -25.42 -10.77 41.77
N LYS A 102 -26.19 -10.50 40.72
CA LYS A 102 -25.68 -10.20 39.38
C LYS A 102 -24.69 -9.02 39.40
N ILE A 103 -24.94 -8.00 40.25
CA ILE A 103 -24.07 -6.83 40.38
C ILE A 103 -22.70 -7.22 41.00
N LYS A 104 -22.69 -8.03 42.06
CA LYS A 104 -21.44 -8.50 42.65
C LYS A 104 -20.64 -9.34 41.67
N LEU A 105 -21.29 -10.21 40.90
CA LEU A 105 -20.63 -10.98 39.83
C LEU A 105 -20.09 -10.09 38.71
N PHE A 106 -20.83 -9.05 38.32
CA PHE A 106 -20.38 -8.07 37.34
C PHE A 106 -19.08 -7.36 37.80
N ILE A 107 -19.08 -6.83 39.03
CA ILE A 107 -17.92 -6.15 39.59
C ILE A 107 -16.72 -7.10 39.67
N GLN A 108 -16.95 -8.38 40.02
CA GLN A 108 -15.91 -9.40 40.05
C GLN A 108 -15.27 -9.63 38.67
N ILE A 109 -16.07 -9.83 37.65
CA ILE A 109 -15.60 -10.05 36.27
C ILE A 109 -14.85 -8.83 35.77
N MET A 110 -15.38 -7.63 36.03
CA MET A 110 -14.76 -6.37 35.62
C MET A 110 -13.40 -6.16 36.28
N THR A 111 -13.31 -6.33 37.61
CA THR A 111 -12.04 -6.17 38.34
C THR A 111 -10.99 -7.18 37.92
N GLU A 112 -11.37 -8.45 37.79
CA GLU A 112 -10.48 -9.51 37.35
C GLU A 112 -9.97 -9.27 35.91
N GLY A 113 -10.90 -8.92 35.00
CA GLY A 113 -10.57 -8.60 33.62
C GLY A 113 -9.66 -7.39 33.50
N LEU A 114 -9.87 -6.31 34.26
CA LEU A 114 -9.03 -5.11 34.24
C LEU A 114 -7.63 -5.39 34.82
N ILE A 115 -7.50 -6.16 35.90
CA ILE A 115 -6.19 -6.53 36.45
C ILE A 115 -5.38 -7.34 35.44
N THR A 116 -6.02 -8.35 34.83
CA THR A 116 -5.35 -9.20 33.84
C THR A 116 -4.95 -8.37 32.60
N SER A 117 -5.79 -7.45 32.19
CA SER A 117 -5.52 -6.54 31.06
C SER A 117 -4.42 -5.55 31.36
N PHE A 118 -4.31 -5.07 32.60
CA PHE A 118 -3.20 -4.19 32.99
C PHE A 118 -1.84 -4.93 32.94
N LEU A 119 -1.80 -6.19 33.38
CA LEU A 119 -0.59 -7.01 33.24
C LEU A 119 -0.27 -7.29 31.76
N ALA A 120 -1.29 -7.55 30.93
CA ALA A 120 -1.12 -7.74 29.51
C ALA A 120 -0.66 -6.44 28.81
N LEU A 121 -1.13 -5.27 29.28
CA LEU A 121 -0.69 -3.97 28.78
C LEU A 121 0.81 -3.77 29.01
N LEU A 122 1.31 -4.04 30.21
CA LEU A 122 2.75 -3.94 30.50
C LEU A 122 3.58 -4.86 29.60
N GLY A 123 3.19 -6.14 29.51
CA GLY A 123 3.85 -7.10 28.63
C GLY A 123 3.77 -6.72 27.15
N GLY A 124 2.62 -6.23 26.72
CA GLY A 124 2.36 -5.81 25.33
C GLY A 124 3.14 -4.56 24.93
N LEU A 125 3.29 -3.57 25.80
CA LEU A 125 4.11 -2.39 25.54
C LEU A 125 5.60 -2.75 25.43
N VAL A 126 6.11 -3.64 26.28
CA VAL A 126 7.50 -4.12 26.18
C VAL A 126 7.71 -4.87 24.85
N CYS A 127 6.85 -5.84 24.53
CA CYS A 127 6.95 -6.59 23.28
C CYS A 127 6.76 -5.68 22.05
N GLY A 128 5.79 -4.77 22.12
CA GLY A 128 5.50 -3.81 21.04
C GLY A 128 6.67 -2.85 20.81
N GLY A 129 7.28 -2.34 21.86
CA GLY A 129 8.48 -1.49 21.79
C GLY A 129 9.65 -2.20 21.10
N PHE A 130 9.99 -3.42 21.53
CA PHE A 130 11.05 -4.20 20.89
C PHE A 130 10.74 -4.53 19.43
N LEU A 131 9.50 -4.91 19.10
CA LEU A 131 9.11 -5.20 17.72
C LEU A 131 9.10 -3.95 16.84
N SER A 132 8.61 -2.82 17.36
CA SER A 132 8.64 -1.54 16.65
C SER A 132 10.07 -1.11 16.33
N GLU A 133 10.98 -1.28 17.28
CA GLU A 133 12.40 -0.96 17.10
C GLU A 133 13.07 -1.88 16.07
N ALA A 134 12.80 -3.19 16.15
CA ALA A 134 13.31 -4.15 15.17
C ALA A 134 12.81 -3.83 13.75
N ILE A 135 11.57 -3.40 13.61
CA ILE A 135 10.98 -3.00 12.34
C ILE A 135 11.63 -1.70 11.85
N SER A 136 11.76 -0.67 12.71
CA SER A 136 12.40 0.60 12.36
C SER A 136 13.83 0.40 11.85
N LEU A 137 14.63 -0.42 12.56
CA LEU A 137 15.99 -0.75 12.16
C LEU A 137 16.04 -1.51 10.82
N THR A 138 15.16 -2.49 10.64
CA THR A 138 15.12 -3.28 9.40
C THR A 138 14.73 -2.41 8.20
N THR A 139 13.73 -1.58 8.37
CA THR A 139 13.25 -0.69 7.32
C THR A 139 14.24 0.43 7.00
N ALA A 140 14.87 1.02 8.00
CA ALA A 140 15.93 2.01 7.79
C ALA A 140 17.10 1.42 6.99
N ARG A 141 17.47 0.16 7.20
CA ARG A 141 18.51 -0.53 6.43
C ARG A 141 18.08 -0.88 5.02
N LEU A 142 16.85 -1.36 4.84
CA LEU A 142 16.35 -1.79 3.52
C LEU A 142 16.09 -0.59 2.59
N VAL A 143 15.54 0.49 3.12
CA VAL A 143 15.08 1.63 2.34
C VAL A 143 16.11 2.75 2.32
N GLY A 144 16.84 2.93 3.39
CA GLY A 144 17.77 4.05 3.57
C GLY A 144 19.16 3.85 2.99
N HIS A 145 19.48 2.68 2.42
CA HIS A 145 20.80 2.38 1.83
C HIS A 145 22.00 2.87 2.67
N GLY A 146 21.87 2.86 4.01
CA GLY A 146 22.90 3.32 4.93
C GLY A 146 22.91 4.82 5.23
N ILE A 147 22.01 5.62 4.63
CA ILE A 147 21.91 7.07 4.85
C ILE A 147 21.15 7.39 6.12
N ILE A 148 20.11 6.57 6.43
CA ILE A 148 19.24 6.78 7.58
C ILE A 148 19.94 6.28 8.83
N THR A 149 20.31 7.20 9.73
CA THR A 149 20.91 6.87 11.02
C THR A 149 19.84 6.37 11.98
N HIS A 150 20.08 5.19 12.56
CA HIS A 150 19.19 4.62 13.56
C HIS A 150 19.35 5.33 14.92
N GLN A 151 18.24 5.79 15.48
CA GLN A 151 18.15 6.32 16.82
C GLN A 151 17.09 5.55 17.60
N LEU A 152 17.40 5.11 18.81
CA LEU A 152 16.48 4.39 19.68
C LEU A 152 15.20 5.22 19.88
N SER A 153 14.08 4.77 19.35
CA SER A 153 12.85 5.54 19.24
C SER A 153 11.69 4.92 20.03
N PHE A 154 11.82 4.87 21.37
CA PHE A 154 10.65 4.53 22.17
C PHE A 154 9.68 5.70 22.22
N SER A 155 8.53 5.55 21.58
CA SER A 155 7.49 6.58 21.54
C SER A 155 6.68 6.61 22.84
N VAL A 156 6.94 7.57 23.71
CA VAL A 156 6.14 7.78 24.93
C VAL A 156 4.69 8.16 24.59
N SER A 157 4.49 8.98 23.59
CA SER A 157 3.14 9.36 23.13
C SER A 157 2.34 8.15 22.63
N ALA A 158 2.96 7.30 21.81
CA ALA A 158 2.35 6.05 21.35
C ALA A 158 2.01 5.13 22.55
N ALA A 159 2.87 5.03 23.54
CA ALA A 159 2.62 4.22 24.76
C ALA A 159 1.42 4.75 25.56
N ILE A 160 1.29 6.07 25.71
CA ILE A 160 0.15 6.69 26.41
C ILE A 160 -1.14 6.45 25.63
N PHE A 161 -1.18 6.73 24.33
CA PHE A 161 -2.37 6.52 23.49
C PHE A 161 -2.76 5.05 23.41
N THR A 162 -1.79 4.13 23.29
CA THR A 162 -2.03 2.67 23.35
C THR A 162 -2.67 2.28 24.67
N SER A 163 -2.11 2.76 25.78
CA SER A 163 -2.61 2.43 27.12
C SER A 163 -4.04 2.91 27.32
N LEU A 164 -4.31 4.17 26.97
CA LEU A 164 -5.63 4.77 27.12
C LEU A 164 -6.66 4.07 26.21
N GLY A 165 -6.32 3.92 24.93
CA GLY A 165 -7.21 3.28 23.94
C GLY A 165 -7.53 1.83 24.30
N PHE A 166 -6.50 1.04 24.68
CA PHE A 166 -6.70 -0.35 25.08
C PHE A 166 -7.55 -0.50 26.33
N LEU A 167 -7.34 0.31 27.38
CA LEU A 167 -8.15 0.27 28.60
C LEU A 167 -9.61 0.67 28.33
N ILE A 168 -9.87 1.67 27.49
CA ILE A 168 -11.22 2.03 27.07
C ILE A 168 -11.88 0.88 26.32
N ILE A 169 -11.19 0.31 25.33
CA ILE A 169 -11.68 -0.85 24.56
C ILE A 169 -12.02 -2.00 25.49
N GLN A 170 -11.12 -2.32 26.41
CA GLN A 170 -11.30 -3.42 27.36
C GLN A 170 -12.51 -3.20 28.26
N PHE A 171 -12.68 -1.99 28.78
CA PHE A 171 -13.81 -1.63 29.62
C PHE A 171 -15.13 -1.78 28.84
N VAL A 172 -15.22 -1.23 27.64
CA VAL A 172 -16.40 -1.33 26.78
C VAL A 172 -16.71 -2.77 26.39
N ALA A 173 -15.66 -3.54 26.01
CA ALA A 173 -15.81 -4.95 25.64
C ALA A 173 -16.38 -5.79 26.80
N LEU A 174 -15.81 -5.66 27.99
CA LEU A 174 -16.30 -6.37 29.18
C LEU A 174 -17.71 -5.93 29.55
N PHE A 175 -18.00 -4.63 29.51
CA PHE A 175 -19.33 -4.11 29.82
C PHE A 175 -20.41 -4.71 28.91
N VAL A 176 -20.17 -4.70 27.59
CA VAL A 176 -21.10 -5.26 26.60
C VAL A 176 -21.27 -6.77 26.77
N LEU A 177 -20.18 -7.50 27.00
CA LEU A 177 -20.21 -8.95 27.15
C LEU A 177 -20.87 -9.39 28.46
N CYS A 178 -20.60 -8.73 29.56
CA CYS A 178 -21.29 -8.98 30.83
C CYS A 178 -22.79 -8.70 30.72
N GLY A 179 -23.17 -7.60 30.04
CA GLY A 179 -24.59 -7.30 29.77
C GLY A 179 -25.29 -8.42 28.98
N LYS A 180 -24.60 -9.00 27.99
CA LYS A 180 -25.12 -10.18 27.25
C LYS A 180 -25.17 -11.43 28.11
N LEU A 181 -24.19 -11.66 29.00
CA LEU A 181 -24.16 -12.81 29.90
C LEU A 181 -25.33 -12.79 30.86
N PHE A 182 -25.70 -11.66 31.44
CA PHE A 182 -26.81 -11.53 32.38
C PHE A 182 -28.20 -11.64 31.76
N ARG A 183 -28.30 -11.52 30.43
CA ARG A 183 -29.54 -11.80 29.69
C ARG A 183 -29.75 -13.31 29.44
N LYS A 184 -28.71 -14.15 29.63
CA LYS A 184 -28.84 -15.62 29.53
C LYS A 184 -29.53 -16.17 30.77
N GLU A 185 -30.35 -17.19 30.59
CA GLU A 185 -30.98 -17.92 31.68
C GLU A 185 -29.94 -18.74 32.47
N LEU A 186 -30.15 -18.88 33.77
CA LEU A 186 -29.27 -19.61 34.67
C LEU A 186 -29.02 -21.05 34.20
N HIS A 187 -30.07 -21.71 33.71
CA HIS A 187 -29.99 -23.06 33.15
C HIS A 187 -29.03 -23.13 31.95
N GLN A 188 -29.03 -22.12 31.08
CA GLN A 188 -28.14 -22.05 29.92
C GLN A 188 -26.67 -21.82 30.31
N LEU A 189 -26.41 -21.12 31.42
CA LEU A 189 -25.08 -20.90 31.96
C LEU A 189 -24.46 -22.17 32.57
N VAL A 190 -25.24 -22.96 33.29
CA VAL A 190 -24.75 -24.14 34.00
C VAL A 190 -24.66 -25.37 33.09
N TYR A 191 -25.67 -25.62 32.29
CA TYR A 191 -25.73 -26.81 31.43
C TYR A 191 -25.24 -26.61 30.02
N GLY A 192 -24.86 -25.38 29.67
CA GLY A 192 -24.52 -24.97 28.31
C GLY A 192 -25.79 -24.82 27.44
N GLU A 193 -25.66 -24.30 26.26
CA GLU A 193 -26.71 -24.43 25.24
C GLU A 193 -26.78 -25.92 24.86
N MET A 194 -27.59 -26.70 25.59
CA MET A 194 -28.00 -28.00 25.10
C MET A 194 -28.53 -27.78 23.69
N ALA A 195 -27.94 -28.48 22.75
CA ALA A 195 -28.11 -28.39 21.32
C ALA A 195 -29.41 -27.67 20.94
N LYS A 196 -29.37 -26.42 20.55
CA LYS A 196 -30.42 -25.80 19.75
C LYS A 196 -30.75 -26.84 18.71
N LYS A 197 -31.97 -27.45 18.84
CA LYS A 197 -32.50 -28.46 17.93
C LYS A 197 -32.08 -28.06 16.52
N GLN A 198 -31.13 -28.79 15.95
CA GLN A 198 -30.61 -28.48 14.64
C GLN A 198 -31.81 -28.37 13.71
N ARG A 199 -32.20 -27.17 13.34
CA ARG A 199 -33.10 -26.99 12.20
C ARG A 199 -32.35 -27.63 11.04
N THR A 200 -32.70 -28.83 10.69
CA THR A 200 -32.31 -29.51 9.47
C THR A 200 -32.86 -28.68 8.33
N GLY A 201 -32.11 -27.62 7.97
CA GLY A 201 -32.51 -26.79 6.85
C GLY A 201 -32.54 -27.63 5.59
N ASN A 202 -33.48 -27.34 4.73
CA ASN A 202 -33.71 -28.03 3.47
C ASN A 202 -32.39 -28.04 2.65
N PRO A 203 -31.90 -29.20 2.14
CA PRO A 203 -30.66 -29.29 1.36
C PRO A 203 -30.68 -28.41 0.13
N TYR A 204 -31.83 -28.19 -0.49
CA TYR A 204 -31.99 -27.27 -1.63
C TYR A 204 -31.62 -25.81 -1.29
N VAL A 205 -32.00 -25.31 -0.12
CA VAL A 205 -31.68 -23.94 0.33
C VAL A 205 -30.18 -23.76 0.47
N SER A 206 -29.45 -24.79 0.88
CA SER A 206 -27.99 -24.71 1.02
C SER A 206 -27.26 -24.77 -0.31
N PHE A 207 -27.75 -25.57 -1.26
CA PHE A 207 -27.23 -25.59 -2.63
C PHE A 207 -27.50 -24.26 -3.34
N VAL A 208 -28.72 -23.73 -3.19
CA VAL A 208 -29.07 -22.38 -3.72
C VAL A 208 -28.21 -21.31 -3.09
N SER A 209 -27.96 -21.35 -1.77
CA SER A 209 -27.06 -20.39 -1.10
C SER A 209 -25.62 -20.48 -1.63
N PHE A 210 -25.13 -21.68 -1.92
CA PHE A 210 -23.81 -21.88 -2.53
C PHE A 210 -23.75 -21.31 -3.95
N ALA A 211 -24.73 -21.64 -4.79
CA ALA A 211 -24.78 -21.18 -6.18
C ALA A 211 -24.89 -19.65 -6.24
N ILE A 212 -25.80 -19.05 -5.46
CA ILE A 212 -25.95 -17.58 -5.39
C ILE A 212 -24.66 -16.95 -4.86
N GLY A 213 -24.04 -17.50 -3.80
CA GLY A 213 -22.78 -17.00 -3.26
C GLY A 213 -21.65 -17.03 -4.30
N THR A 214 -21.55 -18.10 -5.09
CA THR A 214 -20.57 -18.23 -6.18
C THR A 214 -20.80 -17.19 -7.27
N VAL A 215 -22.06 -17.01 -7.71
CA VAL A 215 -22.39 -16.01 -8.75
C VAL A 215 -22.06 -14.60 -8.26
N ILE A 216 -22.44 -14.26 -7.02
CA ILE A 216 -22.12 -12.94 -6.45
C ILE A 216 -20.61 -12.71 -6.36
N LEU A 217 -19.83 -13.73 -5.97
CA LEU A 217 -18.35 -13.62 -5.95
C LEU A 217 -17.78 -13.42 -7.36
N LEU A 218 -18.27 -14.17 -8.35
CA LEU A 218 -17.81 -14.01 -9.74
C LEU A 218 -18.13 -12.61 -10.29
N VAL A 219 -19.34 -12.09 -9.98
CA VAL A 219 -19.71 -10.71 -10.34
C VAL A 219 -18.81 -9.69 -9.63
N ALA A 220 -18.52 -9.89 -8.34
CA ALA A 220 -17.60 -9.02 -7.60
C ALA A 220 -16.18 -9.04 -8.21
N TYR A 221 -15.68 -10.22 -8.58
CA TYR A 221 -14.38 -10.37 -9.23
C TYR A 221 -14.34 -9.72 -10.61
N TRP A 222 -15.40 -9.88 -11.40
CA TRP A 222 -15.52 -9.24 -12.69
C TRP A 222 -15.51 -7.71 -12.58
N ILE A 223 -16.28 -7.14 -11.63
CA ILE A 223 -16.29 -5.69 -11.39
C ILE A 223 -14.90 -5.20 -10.99
N VAL A 224 -14.19 -5.93 -10.12
CA VAL A 224 -12.85 -5.54 -9.69
C VAL A 224 -11.86 -5.57 -10.85
N VAL A 225 -11.88 -6.59 -11.71
CA VAL A 225 -10.93 -6.72 -12.83
C VAL A 225 -11.20 -5.69 -13.92
N GLU A 226 -12.47 -5.49 -14.32
CA GLU A 226 -12.84 -4.64 -15.44
C GLU A 226 -12.83 -3.16 -15.10
N HIS A 227 -13.20 -2.81 -13.85
CA HIS A 227 -13.47 -1.43 -13.47
C HIS A 227 -12.48 -0.90 -12.42
N PHE A 228 -11.40 -1.60 -12.11
CA PHE A 228 -10.42 -1.12 -11.13
C PHE A 228 -9.79 0.21 -11.56
N MET A 229 -9.52 0.37 -12.85
CA MET A 229 -8.96 1.58 -13.47
C MET A 229 -9.97 2.72 -13.59
N ALA A 230 -11.19 2.39 -14.07
CA ALA A 230 -12.24 3.36 -14.36
C ALA A 230 -13.17 3.62 -13.17
N ALA A 231 -12.93 2.96 -12.02
CA ALA A 231 -13.87 2.94 -10.94
C ALA A 231 -13.98 4.29 -10.23
N SER A 232 -15.13 4.91 -10.37
CA SER A 232 -15.61 5.78 -9.31
C SER A 232 -15.56 5.00 -7.99
N GLY A 233 -15.12 5.62 -6.89
CA GLY A 233 -15.03 4.95 -5.57
C GLY A 233 -16.31 4.21 -5.16
N ALA A 234 -17.46 4.56 -5.73
CA ALA A 234 -18.75 3.88 -5.56
C ALA A 234 -18.75 2.44 -6.13
N MET A 235 -18.19 2.21 -7.32
CA MET A 235 -18.12 0.86 -7.92
C MET A 235 -17.24 -0.08 -7.11
N LEU A 236 -16.10 0.38 -6.63
CA LEU A 236 -15.23 -0.41 -5.77
C LEU A 236 -15.92 -0.76 -4.43
N LEU A 237 -16.66 0.17 -3.85
CA LEU A 237 -17.43 -0.08 -2.62
C LEU A 237 -18.51 -1.13 -2.86
N ILE A 238 -19.21 -1.10 -3.99
CA ILE A 238 -20.19 -2.12 -4.38
C ILE A 238 -19.50 -3.50 -4.52
N ALA A 239 -18.35 -3.56 -5.19
CA ALA A 239 -17.59 -4.80 -5.35
C ALA A 239 -17.16 -5.40 -3.99
N VAL A 240 -16.70 -4.57 -3.06
CA VAL A 240 -16.35 -5.01 -1.70
C VAL A 240 -17.58 -5.55 -0.95
N LEU A 241 -18.71 -4.85 -1.00
CA LEU A 241 -19.95 -5.31 -0.36
C LEU A 241 -20.44 -6.63 -0.95
N LEU A 242 -20.42 -6.77 -2.28
CA LEU A 242 -20.75 -8.03 -2.96
C LEU A 242 -19.77 -9.14 -2.58
N GLY A 243 -18.48 -8.85 -2.50
CA GLY A 243 -17.45 -9.79 -2.05
C GLY A 243 -17.70 -10.31 -0.64
N ILE A 244 -18.06 -9.43 0.31
CA ILE A 244 -18.39 -9.81 1.69
C ILE A 244 -19.63 -10.71 1.72
N ILE A 245 -20.73 -10.29 1.07
CA ILE A 245 -21.99 -11.04 1.03
C ILE A 245 -21.79 -12.39 0.32
N GLY A 246 -21.10 -12.39 -0.81
CA GLY A 246 -20.77 -13.59 -1.59
C GLY A 246 -19.95 -14.60 -0.77
N THR A 247 -18.91 -14.14 -0.07
CA THR A 247 -18.09 -14.99 0.82
C THR A 247 -18.93 -15.64 1.93
N ILE A 248 -19.82 -14.88 2.58
CA ILE A 248 -20.69 -15.40 3.65
C ILE A 248 -21.65 -16.47 3.09
N LEU A 249 -22.30 -16.20 1.95
CA LEU A 249 -23.23 -17.13 1.33
C LEU A 249 -22.53 -18.39 0.79
N PHE A 250 -21.36 -18.24 0.20
CA PHE A 250 -20.52 -19.32 -0.30
C PHE A 250 -20.11 -20.28 0.81
N ILE A 251 -19.52 -19.77 1.91
CA ILE A 251 -19.07 -20.60 3.03
C ILE A 251 -20.27 -21.29 3.71
N ARG A 252 -21.38 -20.57 3.88
CA ARG A 252 -22.62 -21.14 4.43
C ARG A 252 -23.14 -22.33 3.61
N GLY A 253 -23.12 -22.18 2.29
CA GLY A 253 -23.56 -23.22 1.36
C GLY A 253 -22.58 -24.39 1.27
N LEU A 254 -21.26 -24.09 1.17
CA LEU A 254 -20.18 -25.07 1.08
C LEU A 254 -20.15 -26.00 2.30
N ALA A 255 -20.31 -25.45 3.49
CA ALA A 255 -20.36 -26.22 4.73
C ALA A 255 -21.37 -27.40 4.68
N ARG A 256 -22.51 -27.17 4.03
CA ARG A 256 -23.56 -28.16 3.93
C ARG A 256 -23.36 -29.13 2.77
N ILE A 257 -22.82 -28.66 1.64
CA ILE A 257 -22.47 -29.54 0.53
C ILE A 257 -21.42 -30.53 0.95
N LEU A 258 -20.40 -30.11 1.72
CA LEU A 258 -19.41 -31.02 2.31
C LEU A 258 -20.06 -32.10 3.17
N SER A 259 -21.12 -31.78 3.94
CA SER A 259 -21.82 -32.77 4.77
C SER A 259 -22.60 -33.78 3.93
N ILE A 260 -23.23 -33.35 2.83
CA ILE A 260 -23.98 -34.24 1.93
C ILE A 260 -23.00 -35.16 1.20
N TRP A 261 -21.91 -34.59 0.69
CA TRP A 261 -20.83 -35.34 0.02
C TRP A 261 -20.20 -36.39 0.95
N ALA A 262 -19.96 -36.02 2.21
CA ALA A 262 -19.43 -36.90 3.22
C ALA A 262 -20.40 -38.06 3.56
N ALA A 263 -21.70 -37.80 3.58
CA ALA A 263 -22.73 -38.81 3.82
C ALA A 263 -22.90 -39.77 2.63
N SER A 264 -22.61 -39.38 1.41
CA SER A 264 -22.71 -40.18 0.20
C SER A 264 -21.60 -41.25 0.06
N ILE A 265 -20.47 -41.08 0.77
CA ILE A 265 -19.34 -42.02 0.74
C ILE A 265 -19.57 -43.17 1.70
N LYS A 266 -20.52 -44.06 1.42
CA LYS A 266 -20.91 -45.21 2.26
C LYS A 266 -19.77 -46.19 2.56
N HIS A 267 -18.83 -46.38 1.63
CA HIS A 267 -17.70 -47.32 1.77
C HIS A 267 -16.65 -46.93 2.82
N LYS A 268 -16.51 -45.64 3.15
CA LYS A 268 -15.61 -45.19 4.21
C LYS A 268 -16.28 -45.04 5.57
N ALA A 269 -17.61 -45.15 5.62
CA ALA A 269 -18.41 -44.98 6.86
C ALA A 269 -18.09 -46.05 7.94
N THR A 270 -17.64 -47.22 7.53
CA THR A 270 -17.30 -48.35 8.43
C THR A 270 -15.86 -48.30 8.95
N ARG A 271 -15.01 -47.38 8.46
CA ARG A 271 -13.59 -47.29 8.88
C ARG A 271 -13.38 -46.26 10.00
N GLY A 272 -13.21 -46.74 11.23
CA GLY A 272 -12.80 -45.94 12.39
C GLY A 272 -13.79 -44.83 12.75
N LEU A 273 -13.26 -43.63 13.08
CA LEU A 273 -14.03 -42.47 13.51
C LEU A 273 -14.42 -41.50 12.36
N TYR A 274 -14.42 -41.95 11.11
CA TYR A 274 -14.66 -41.11 9.94
C TYR A 274 -15.98 -40.35 9.98
N VAL A 275 -17.08 -41.04 10.26
CA VAL A 275 -18.43 -40.44 10.36
C VAL A 275 -18.49 -39.42 11.51
N PHE A 276 -17.86 -39.73 12.64
CA PHE A 276 -17.81 -38.83 13.78
C PHE A 276 -17.03 -37.55 13.41
N THR A 277 -15.87 -37.70 12.79
CA THR A 277 -15.02 -36.56 12.34
C THR A 277 -15.77 -35.64 11.40
N LEU A 278 -16.45 -36.19 10.40
CA LEU A 278 -17.22 -35.42 9.43
C LEU A 278 -18.44 -34.73 10.06
N ARG A 279 -19.13 -35.40 10.97
CA ARG A 279 -20.25 -34.78 11.67
C ARG A 279 -19.80 -33.63 12.56
N GLN A 280 -18.66 -33.77 13.24
CA GLN A 280 -18.09 -32.70 14.03
C GLN A 280 -17.62 -31.53 13.15
N LEU A 281 -16.95 -31.82 12.01
CA LEU A 281 -16.55 -30.80 11.06
C LEU A 281 -17.74 -30.04 10.51
N HIS A 282 -18.80 -30.75 10.12
CA HIS A 282 -20.04 -30.12 9.66
C HIS A 282 -20.66 -29.23 10.74
N GLU A 283 -20.76 -29.71 11.98
CA GLU A 283 -21.30 -28.92 13.10
C GLU A 283 -20.47 -27.66 13.34
N ASN A 284 -19.13 -27.76 13.27
CA ASN A 284 -18.20 -26.66 13.47
C ASN A 284 -18.32 -25.62 12.36
N VAL A 285 -18.36 -26.03 11.10
CA VAL A 285 -18.42 -25.11 9.96
C VAL A 285 -19.80 -24.47 9.82
N VAL A 286 -20.89 -25.24 9.96
CA VAL A 286 -22.26 -24.71 9.83
C VAL A 286 -22.61 -23.73 10.95
N ASN A 287 -22.20 -24.01 12.19
CA ASN A 287 -22.53 -23.15 13.33
C ASN A 287 -21.62 -21.88 13.38
N LYS A 288 -20.47 -21.93 12.76
CA LYS A 288 -19.45 -20.84 12.82
C LYS A 288 -19.14 -20.22 11.45
N TYR A 289 -20.04 -20.41 10.45
CA TYR A 289 -19.79 -19.93 9.08
C TYR A 289 -19.46 -18.42 9.00
N ILE A 290 -20.10 -17.57 9.83
CA ILE A 290 -19.83 -16.13 9.87
C ILE A 290 -18.38 -15.87 10.26
N SER A 291 -17.88 -16.55 11.28
CA SER A 291 -16.52 -16.35 11.76
C SER A 291 -15.47 -16.88 10.80
N ILE A 292 -15.76 -17.99 10.13
CA ILE A 292 -14.91 -18.54 9.07
C ILE A 292 -14.87 -17.57 7.88
N SER A 293 -16.02 -16.96 7.53
CA SER A 293 -16.11 -15.95 6.48
C SER A 293 -15.28 -14.69 6.82
N VAL A 294 -15.41 -14.20 8.05
CA VAL A 294 -14.61 -13.05 8.52
C VAL A 294 -13.12 -13.38 8.47
N ALA A 295 -12.72 -14.58 8.93
CA ALA A 295 -11.33 -15.00 8.85
C ALA A 295 -10.81 -15.11 7.40
N SER A 296 -11.65 -15.62 6.48
CA SER A 296 -11.32 -15.71 5.05
C SER A 296 -11.12 -14.32 4.44
N ILE A 297 -11.98 -13.35 4.76
CA ILE A 297 -11.86 -11.96 4.29
C ILE A 297 -10.59 -11.31 4.86
N LEU A 298 -10.31 -11.48 6.15
CA LEU A 298 -9.09 -10.96 6.77
C LEU A 298 -7.83 -11.57 6.15
N MET A 299 -7.83 -12.87 5.85
CA MET A 299 -6.71 -13.54 5.17
C MET A 299 -6.56 -13.06 3.73
N MET A 300 -7.65 -12.84 3.00
CA MET A 300 -7.62 -12.24 1.66
C MET A 300 -6.98 -10.84 1.71
N LEU A 301 -7.44 -9.99 2.62
CA LEU A 301 -6.86 -8.65 2.82
C LEU A 301 -5.39 -8.72 3.23
N THR A 302 -5.01 -9.68 4.07
CA THR A 302 -3.60 -9.93 4.43
C THR A 302 -2.76 -10.21 3.21
N ILE A 303 -3.19 -11.15 2.36
CA ILE A 303 -2.48 -11.54 1.14
C ILE A 303 -2.32 -10.33 0.22
N MET A 304 -3.40 -9.59 -0.04
CA MET A 304 -3.36 -8.41 -0.91
C MET A 304 -2.45 -7.32 -0.38
N LEU A 305 -2.60 -6.93 0.90
CA LEU A 305 -1.87 -5.81 1.48
C LEU A 305 -0.38 -6.10 1.67
N ILE A 306 -0.01 -7.31 2.11
CA ILE A 306 1.41 -7.68 2.24
C ILE A 306 2.05 -7.77 0.86
N THR A 307 1.35 -8.28 -0.14
CA THR A 307 1.86 -8.34 -1.51
C THR A 307 2.06 -6.94 -2.07
N ASP A 308 1.06 -6.05 -1.97
CA ASP A 308 1.17 -4.66 -2.43
C ASP A 308 2.34 -3.92 -1.79
N GLY A 309 2.42 -3.93 -0.47
CA GLY A 309 3.48 -3.23 0.24
C GLY A 309 4.88 -3.78 -0.08
N SER A 310 5.02 -5.10 -0.22
CA SER A 310 6.31 -5.72 -0.55
C SER A 310 6.74 -5.42 -1.98
N VAL A 311 5.81 -5.45 -2.93
CA VAL A 311 6.08 -5.14 -4.34
C VAL A 311 6.57 -3.71 -4.52
N ARG A 312 5.91 -2.74 -3.88
CA ARG A 312 6.33 -1.32 -3.93
C ARG A 312 7.76 -1.13 -3.43
N ILE A 313 8.14 -1.80 -2.33
CA ILE A 313 9.52 -1.74 -1.81
C ILE A 313 10.51 -2.38 -2.79
N MET A 314 10.15 -3.51 -3.39
CA MET A 314 11.02 -4.21 -4.34
C MET A 314 11.20 -3.42 -5.64
N SER A 315 10.14 -2.81 -6.17
CA SER A 315 10.21 -1.95 -7.35
C SER A 315 11.08 -0.72 -7.09
N TYR A 316 10.95 -0.11 -5.93
CA TYR A 316 11.77 1.05 -5.55
C TYR A 316 13.27 0.72 -5.49
N GLY A 317 13.63 -0.46 -4.98
CA GLY A 317 15.04 -0.88 -4.89
C GLY A 317 15.72 -1.08 -6.26
N SER A 318 14.96 -1.30 -7.33
CA SER A 318 15.47 -1.45 -8.69
C SER A 318 15.64 -0.12 -9.44
N GLU A 319 14.97 0.95 -9.01
CA GLU A 319 14.94 2.26 -9.67
C GLU A 319 15.85 3.33 -9.03
N LEU A 320 16.67 2.98 -8.03
CA LEU A 320 17.59 3.90 -7.33
C LEU A 320 18.80 4.34 -8.17
N THR A 321 18.64 4.41 -9.47
CA THR A 321 19.56 5.13 -10.35
C THR A 321 19.15 6.60 -10.38
N ARG A 322 20.08 7.50 -10.73
CA ARG A 322 19.82 8.96 -10.90
C ARG A 322 18.62 9.26 -11.83
N GLY A 323 17.93 8.24 -12.37
CA GLY A 323 16.93 8.39 -13.40
C GLY A 323 17.53 9.06 -14.64
N THR A 324 16.79 9.96 -15.24
CA THR A 324 17.27 10.78 -16.37
C THR A 324 17.88 12.09 -15.91
N SER A 325 17.85 12.41 -14.61
CA SER A 325 18.46 13.63 -14.05
C SER A 325 19.97 13.54 -14.10
N VAL A 326 20.60 14.54 -14.71
CA VAL A 326 22.04 14.64 -14.86
C VAL A 326 22.65 15.42 -13.69
N TYR A 327 21.94 16.42 -13.19
CA TYR A 327 22.42 17.31 -12.14
C TYR A 327 22.00 16.83 -10.75
N ASP A 328 22.84 17.09 -9.76
CA ASP A 328 22.57 16.79 -8.36
C ASP A 328 21.91 17.98 -7.64
N PHE A 329 22.14 19.21 -8.13
CA PHE A 329 21.55 20.44 -7.61
C PHE A 329 21.11 21.38 -8.72
N THR A 330 19.99 22.08 -8.46
CA THR A 330 19.49 23.23 -9.22
C THR A 330 19.24 24.38 -8.26
N VAL A 331 19.93 25.50 -8.42
CA VAL A 331 19.81 26.68 -7.56
C VAL A 331 19.22 27.84 -8.35
N MET A 332 18.25 28.53 -7.76
CA MET A 332 17.58 29.69 -8.35
C MET A 332 17.81 30.93 -7.49
N GLY A 333 17.92 32.04 -8.11
CA GLY A 333 18.10 33.34 -7.44
C GLY A 333 18.74 34.38 -8.30
N ASN A 334 19.14 35.51 -7.68
CA ASN A 334 19.87 36.55 -8.38
C ASN A 334 21.23 36.01 -8.78
N ASP A 335 21.57 36.15 -10.07
CA ASP A 335 22.82 35.62 -10.67
C ASP A 335 24.07 35.95 -9.88
N GLN A 336 24.24 37.22 -9.50
CA GLN A 336 25.45 37.69 -8.78
C GLN A 336 25.55 37.06 -7.37
N ILE A 337 24.38 36.82 -6.71
CA ILE A 337 24.36 36.22 -5.40
C ILE A 337 24.67 34.73 -5.51
N VAL A 338 24.07 34.04 -6.47
CA VAL A 338 24.25 32.57 -6.67
C VAL A 338 25.70 32.30 -7.06
N GLU A 339 26.27 33.06 -8.04
CA GLU A 339 27.65 32.92 -8.49
C GLU A 339 28.64 33.13 -7.34
N LYS A 340 28.44 34.20 -6.57
CA LYS A 340 29.29 34.52 -5.40
C LYS A 340 29.21 33.40 -4.35
N TYR A 341 28.02 32.83 -4.14
CA TYR A 341 27.83 31.79 -3.14
C TYR A 341 28.44 30.46 -3.56
N LEU A 342 28.23 30.03 -4.82
CA LEU A 342 28.79 28.80 -5.37
C LEU A 342 30.33 28.87 -5.55
N SER A 343 30.89 30.07 -5.61
CA SER A 343 32.34 30.29 -5.64
C SER A 343 33.01 30.34 -4.27
N ASN A 344 32.24 30.26 -3.17
CA ASN A 344 32.75 30.28 -1.80
C ASN A 344 33.59 29.02 -1.53
N GLU A 345 34.72 29.19 -0.78
CA GLU A 345 35.63 28.09 -0.44
C GLU A 345 34.96 26.89 0.22
N GLN A 346 33.87 27.09 0.96
CA GLN A 346 33.16 26.01 1.67
C GLN A 346 32.34 25.12 0.73
N ILE A 347 31.67 25.69 -0.27
CA ILE A 347 30.79 24.92 -1.17
C ILE A 347 31.50 24.49 -2.45
N ARG A 348 32.52 25.22 -2.88
CA ARG A 348 33.26 24.94 -4.10
C ARG A 348 33.75 23.49 -4.25
N PRO A 349 34.21 22.79 -3.18
CA PRO A 349 34.59 21.37 -3.29
C PRO A 349 33.45 20.42 -3.69
N TYR A 350 32.20 20.84 -3.56
CA TYR A 350 31.01 20.06 -3.91
C TYR A 350 30.44 20.41 -5.30
N VAL A 351 31.04 21.39 -6.01
CA VAL A 351 30.53 21.88 -7.28
C VAL A 351 31.41 21.41 -8.43
N SER A 352 30.83 20.59 -9.30
CA SER A 352 31.40 20.21 -10.59
C SER A 352 30.38 20.40 -11.71
N ASN A 353 30.81 20.46 -12.95
CA ASN A 353 29.96 20.60 -14.13
C ASN A 353 28.92 21.74 -14.00
N LEU A 354 29.37 22.91 -13.52
CA LEU A 354 28.47 24.04 -13.31
C LEU A 354 27.90 24.53 -14.65
N ASN A 355 26.57 24.51 -14.76
CA ASN A 355 25.84 24.96 -15.93
C ASN A 355 24.83 26.07 -15.55
N ARG A 356 25.09 27.27 -15.98
CA ARG A 356 24.11 28.36 -15.95
C ARG A 356 23.19 28.21 -17.16
N MET A 357 21.97 27.81 -16.94
CA MET A 357 20.95 27.54 -17.95
C MET A 357 19.90 28.65 -17.92
N GLU A 358 19.73 29.31 -19.06
CA GLU A 358 18.67 30.30 -19.25
C GLU A 358 17.49 29.67 -19.99
N ILE A 359 16.30 29.92 -19.51
CA ILE A 359 15.06 29.47 -20.14
C ILE A 359 14.12 30.67 -20.17
N GLY A 360 13.60 31.00 -21.34
CA GLY A 360 12.75 32.18 -21.48
C GLY A 360 11.48 31.91 -22.27
N ASN A 361 10.50 32.76 -22.06
CA ASN A 361 9.28 32.76 -22.87
C ASN A 361 9.51 33.54 -24.17
N ILE A 362 8.82 33.12 -25.24
CA ILE A 362 8.87 33.76 -26.52
C ILE A 362 8.18 35.13 -26.45
N LYS A 363 8.85 36.16 -26.97
CA LYS A 363 8.24 37.50 -27.20
C LYS A 363 7.14 37.31 -28.24
N SER A 364 5.87 37.53 -27.86
CA SER A 364 4.79 37.57 -28.85
C SER A 364 4.87 38.86 -29.67
N THR A 365 4.88 38.73 -30.97
CA THR A 365 4.77 39.85 -31.91
C THR A 365 3.32 40.18 -32.24
N ALA A 366 2.35 39.38 -31.75
CA ALA A 366 0.94 39.57 -31.99
C ALA A 366 0.44 40.86 -31.29
N SER A 367 -0.22 41.72 -32.04
CA SER A 367 -0.73 43.00 -31.54
C SER A 367 -1.90 42.85 -30.56
N ASP A 368 -2.55 41.68 -30.51
CA ASP A 368 -3.66 41.35 -29.64
C ASP A 368 -3.23 40.74 -28.28
N GLY A 369 -1.98 40.32 -28.13
CA GLY A 369 -1.41 39.73 -26.94
C GLY A 369 -2.05 38.38 -26.51
N ILE A 370 -2.95 37.82 -27.33
CA ILE A 370 -3.73 36.62 -27.06
C ILE A 370 -3.28 35.46 -27.92
N SER A 371 -2.76 35.74 -29.14
CA SER A 371 -2.33 34.70 -30.08
C SER A 371 -1.06 34.01 -29.63
N SER A 372 -1.02 32.68 -29.70
CA SER A 372 0.21 31.91 -29.42
C SER A 372 1.33 32.34 -30.37
N PRO A 373 2.55 32.61 -29.88
CA PRO A 373 3.69 32.96 -30.73
C PRO A 373 4.16 31.78 -31.59
N VAL A 374 3.67 30.57 -31.34
CA VAL A 374 4.01 29.36 -32.10
C VAL A 374 2.77 28.81 -32.79
N ASP A 375 2.87 28.62 -34.10
CA ASP A 375 1.84 27.91 -34.86
C ASP A 375 2.17 26.42 -34.94
N TRP A 376 1.36 25.62 -34.27
CA TRP A 376 1.46 24.17 -34.19
C TRP A 376 0.59 23.43 -35.20
N SER A 377 -0.14 24.11 -36.05
CA SER A 377 -1.21 23.54 -36.89
C SER A 377 -0.74 22.40 -37.80
N LYS A 378 0.43 22.53 -38.40
CA LYS A 378 0.99 21.48 -39.28
C LYS A 378 1.48 20.29 -38.48
N PHE A 379 2.18 20.53 -37.36
CA PHE A 379 2.67 19.47 -36.49
C PHE A 379 1.50 18.68 -35.90
N ARG A 380 0.47 19.38 -35.42
CA ARG A 380 -0.77 18.76 -34.93
C ARG A 380 -1.43 17.88 -35.99
N LYS A 381 -1.51 18.35 -37.25
CA LYS A 381 -2.07 17.59 -38.36
C LYS A 381 -1.31 16.30 -38.64
N GLN A 382 -0.01 16.31 -38.53
CA GLN A 382 0.80 15.08 -38.66
C GLN A 382 0.55 14.10 -37.51
N ILE A 383 0.47 14.59 -36.28
CA ILE A 383 0.20 13.73 -35.10
C ILE A 383 -1.19 13.07 -35.19
N VAL A 384 -2.22 13.83 -35.64
CA VAL A 384 -3.59 13.32 -35.79
C VAL A 384 -3.68 12.10 -36.75
N GLN A 385 -2.79 12.00 -37.73
CA GLN A 385 -2.72 10.84 -38.63
C GLN A 385 -2.31 9.54 -37.94
N HIS A 386 -1.73 9.62 -36.76
CA HIS A 386 -1.27 8.50 -35.94
C HIS A 386 -2.21 8.19 -34.78
N LEU A 387 -3.40 8.84 -34.72
CA LEU A 387 -4.40 8.51 -33.70
C LEU A 387 -4.99 7.12 -33.96
N PRO A 388 -5.30 6.35 -32.90
CA PRO A 388 -6.09 5.12 -33.02
C PRO A 388 -7.44 5.37 -33.65
N GLN A 389 -7.95 4.40 -34.44
CA GLN A 389 -9.19 4.55 -35.22
C GLN A 389 -10.46 4.78 -34.40
N ASP A 390 -10.43 4.42 -33.14
CA ASP A 390 -11.51 4.55 -32.15
C ASP A 390 -11.48 5.89 -31.37
N VAL A 391 -10.44 6.70 -31.60
CA VAL A 391 -10.28 8.00 -30.94
C VAL A 391 -10.72 9.10 -31.91
N VAL A 392 -11.76 9.84 -31.53
CA VAL A 392 -12.23 11.02 -32.30
C VAL A 392 -11.31 12.19 -31.99
N ASP A 393 -10.89 12.94 -33.01
CA ASP A 393 -10.09 14.16 -32.81
C ASP A 393 -10.86 15.16 -31.93
N PRO A 394 -10.40 15.46 -30.72
CA PRO A 394 -11.09 16.37 -29.80
C PRO A 394 -11.12 17.82 -30.28
N ALA A 395 -10.29 18.22 -31.23
CA ALA A 395 -10.47 19.53 -31.87
C ALA A 395 -11.86 19.70 -32.52
N THR A 396 -12.58 18.59 -32.69
CA THR A 396 -13.98 18.57 -33.14
C THR A 396 -15.02 18.51 -32.03
N GLN A 397 -14.59 18.42 -30.73
CA GLN A 397 -15.47 18.39 -29.57
C GLN A 397 -15.41 19.72 -28.81
N GLU A 398 -16.57 20.22 -28.37
CA GLU A 398 -16.72 21.52 -27.68
C GLU A 398 -15.97 21.65 -26.34
N ASP A 399 -15.51 20.53 -25.71
CA ASP A 399 -14.80 20.50 -24.41
C ASP A 399 -13.32 20.06 -24.52
N GLY A 400 -12.68 20.26 -25.64
CA GLY A 400 -11.45 19.67 -26.11
C GLY A 400 -10.15 19.95 -25.39
N MET A 401 -9.94 19.42 -24.18
CA MET A 401 -8.60 19.27 -23.60
C MET A 401 -8.20 17.80 -23.58
N TYR A 402 -7.09 17.46 -24.30
CA TYR A 402 -6.51 16.12 -24.21
C TYR A 402 -5.91 15.87 -22.84
N SER A 403 -6.26 14.76 -22.21
CA SER A 403 -5.49 14.26 -21.08
C SER A 403 -4.27 13.49 -21.60
N PHE A 404 -3.11 13.79 -21.09
CA PHE A 404 -1.88 13.04 -21.34
C PHE A 404 -1.48 12.28 -20.06
N GLY A 405 -0.74 11.19 -20.19
CA GLY A 405 -0.30 10.36 -19.07
C GLY A 405 0.30 9.02 -19.52
N SER A 406 0.74 8.25 -18.55
CA SER A 406 1.39 6.94 -18.76
C SER A 406 0.53 5.91 -19.50
N ASP A 407 -0.79 6.10 -19.49
CA ASP A 407 -1.77 5.14 -20.03
C ASP A 407 -2.37 5.58 -21.36
N GLN A 408 -1.91 6.72 -21.90
CA GLN A 408 -2.43 7.28 -23.15
C GLN A 408 -1.55 6.88 -24.35
N PRO A 409 -2.15 6.65 -25.54
CA PRO A 409 -1.38 6.46 -26.77
C PRO A 409 -0.44 7.62 -27.07
N ALA A 410 0.71 7.33 -27.67
CA ALA A 410 1.75 8.32 -27.97
C ALA A 410 1.24 9.56 -28.70
N ALA A 411 0.34 9.40 -29.66
CA ALA A 411 -0.25 10.52 -30.39
C ALA A 411 -1.11 11.43 -29.50
N LEU A 412 -1.90 10.86 -28.58
CA LEU A 412 -2.67 11.64 -27.60
C LEU A 412 -1.76 12.39 -26.63
N ASN A 413 -0.68 11.75 -26.18
CA ASN A 413 0.31 12.38 -25.33
C ASN A 413 0.95 13.59 -26.02
N LEU A 414 1.39 13.48 -27.26
CA LEU A 414 1.94 14.60 -28.02
C LEU A 414 0.94 15.74 -28.20
N LEU A 415 -0.32 15.43 -28.51
CA LEU A 415 -1.37 16.45 -28.65
C LEU A 415 -1.64 17.17 -27.34
N GLY A 416 -1.79 16.43 -26.24
CA GLY A 416 -2.00 17.00 -24.91
C GLY A 416 -0.84 17.87 -24.44
N LEU A 417 0.40 17.48 -24.72
CA LEU A 417 1.60 18.26 -24.41
C LEU A 417 1.68 19.56 -25.23
N ILE A 418 1.31 19.52 -26.50
CA ILE A 418 1.24 20.73 -27.34
C ILE A 418 0.15 21.66 -26.80
N ASP A 419 -1.04 21.16 -26.51
CA ASP A 419 -2.16 21.98 -26.03
C ASP A 419 -1.85 22.63 -24.68
N THR A 420 -1.17 21.92 -23.78
CA THR A 420 -0.76 22.45 -22.49
C THR A 420 0.37 23.49 -22.61
N GLY A 421 1.31 23.30 -23.53
CA GLY A 421 2.44 24.19 -23.76
C GLY A 421 2.21 25.33 -24.77
N SER A 422 1.09 25.32 -25.49
CA SER A 422 0.87 26.21 -26.64
C SER A 422 0.72 27.69 -26.29
N SER A 423 0.23 28.00 -25.09
CA SER A 423 -0.05 29.38 -24.68
C SER A 423 1.24 30.20 -24.38
N SER A 424 2.31 29.55 -23.94
CA SER A 424 3.58 30.23 -23.64
C SER A 424 4.75 29.23 -23.65
N PRO A 425 5.17 28.78 -24.85
CA PRO A 425 6.23 27.81 -24.95
C PRO A 425 7.58 28.40 -24.51
N TYR A 426 8.36 27.62 -23.79
CA TYR A 426 9.72 27.99 -23.38
C TYR A 426 10.73 27.76 -24.50
N LEU A 427 11.70 28.67 -24.62
CA LEU A 427 12.89 28.51 -25.44
C LEU A 427 14.12 28.22 -24.57
N LEU A 428 14.96 27.32 -25.06
CA LEU A 428 16.24 26.96 -24.48
C LEU A 428 17.36 27.10 -25.51
N PRO A 429 18.47 27.79 -25.22
CA PRO A 429 19.57 27.90 -26.16
C PRO A 429 20.35 26.57 -26.25
N VAL A 430 20.76 26.20 -27.46
CA VAL A 430 21.46 24.94 -27.73
C VAL A 430 22.76 24.82 -26.94
N SER A 431 23.45 25.94 -26.68
CA SER A 431 24.68 25.95 -25.86
C SER A 431 24.44 25.47 -24.43
N SER A 432 23.30 25.85 -23.82
CA SER A 432 22.94 25.40 -22.48
C SER A 432 22.59 23.92 -22.48
N TYR A 433 21.88 23.43 -23.51
CA TYR A 433 21.54 22.00 -23.64
C TYR A 433 22.81 21.17 -23.94
N ASN A 434 23.74 21.65 -24.75
CA ASN A 434 24.98 20.94 -25.00
C ASN A 434 25.87 20.81 -23.74
N ARG A 435 25.85 21.77 -22.83
CA ARG A 435 26.51 21.62 -21.52
C ARG A 435 25.84 20.52 -20.66
N LEU A 436 24.55 20.37 -20.78
CA LEU A 436 23.83 19.25 -20.14
C LEU A 436 24.22 17.89 -20.75
N LEU A 437 24.26 17.83 -22.09
CA LEU A 437 24.66 16.60 -22.79
C LEU A 437 26.11 16.21 -22.48
N ASP A 438 27.03 17.21 -22.40
CA ASP A 438 28.42 16.99 -22.00
C ASP A 438 28.53 16.44 -20.58
N ALA A 439 27.77 17.02 -19.63
CA ALA A 439 27.69 16.49 -18.26
C ALA A 439 27.12 15.09 -18.19
N ALA A 440 26.24 14.72 -19.13
CA ALA A 440 25.68 13.38 -19.27
C ALA A 440 26.58 12.40 -20.00
N GLY A 441 27.70 12.86 -20.59
CA GLY A 441 28.55 12.03 -21.45
C GLY A 441 27.96 11.73 -22.82
N GLU A 442 26.95 12.51 -23.25
CA GLU A 442 26.25 12.35 -24.53
C GLU A 442 26.88 13.27 -25.62
N LYS A 443 26.59 12.92 -26.87
CA LYS A 443 27.09 13.71 -28.01
C LYS A 443 26.36 15.04 -28.11
N GLN A 444 27.13 16.13 -28.25
CA GLN A 444 26.59 17.47 -28.47
C GLN A 444 25.85 17.56 -29.81
N ILE A 445 24.83 18.41 -29.85
CA ILE A 445 24.03 18.71 -31.05
C ILE A 445 24.40 20.09 -31.61
N SER A 446 24.23 20.23 -32.94
CA SER A 446 24.35 21.52 -33.62
C SER A 446 23.03 21.82 -34.30
N LEU A 447 22.51 23.04 -34.13
CA LEU A 447 21.29 23.51 -34.74
C LEU A 447 21.51 24.71 -35.62
N GLY A 448 20.98 24.65 -36.84
CA GLY A 448 20.91 25.80 -37.73
C GLY A 448 19.86 26.84 -37.30
N ASN A 449 19.89 28.04 -37.89
CA ASN A 449 18.98 29.13 -37.52
C ASN A 449 17.48 28.87 -37.83
N ASN A 450 17.17 27.82 -38.56
CA ASN A 450 15.77 27.40 -38.85
C ASN A 450 15.48 25.99 -38.35
N GLU A 451 16.34 25.45 -37.48
CA GLU A 451 16.18 24.13 -36.88
C GLU A 451 15.77 24.26 -35.42
N VAL A 452 14.95 23.31 -34.94
CA VAL A 452 14.44 23.29 -33.59
C VAL A 452 14.31 21.86 -33.09
N VAL A 453 14.56 21.61 -31.81
CA VAL A 453 14.25 20.35 -31.14
C VAL A 453 13.07 20.58 -30.22
N TYR A 454 12.05 19.73 -30.35
CA TYR A 454 10.95 19.71 -29.40
C TYR A 454 11.37 18.84 -28.21
N TYR A 455 11.76 19.50 -27.12
CA TYR A 455 12.16 18.84 -25.88
C TYR A 455 10.95 18.34 -25.12
N LEU A 456 11.01 17.06 -24.69
CA LEU A 456 10.09 16.41 -23.77
C LEU A 456 10.84 15.97 -22.53
N ASN A 457 10.32 16.30 -21.36
CA ASN A 457 10.92 15.85 -20.10
C ASN A 457 10.83 14.32 -20.01
N PRO A 458 11.95 13.59 -19.87
CA PRO A 458 11.97 12.13 -19.94
C PRO A 458 11.27 11.44 -18.77
N ASP A 459 11.08 12.12 -17.64
CA ASP A 459 10.45 11.53 -16.44
C ASP A 459 8.95 11.87 -16.35
N PHE A 460 8.40 12.61 -17.34
CA PHE A 460 7.04 13.14 -17.21
C PHE A 460 5.94 12.16 -17.61
N LEU A 461 6.14 11.38 -18.67
CA LEU A 461 5.16 10.44 -19.20
C LEU A 461 5.33 9.01 -18.66
N GLY A 462 6.27 8.77 -17.78
CA GLY A 462 6.53 7.45 -17.22
C GLY A 462 6.72 6.39 -18.33
N ASN A 463 5.94 5.32 -18.29
CA ASN A 463 6.07 4.20 -19.24
C ASN A 463 5.73 4.55 -20.70
N ALA A 464 4.93 5.60 -20.95
CA ALA A 464 4.59 6.05 -22.30
C ALA A 464 5.66 6.95 -22.94
N GLN A 465 6.74 7.27 -22.19
CA GLN A 465 7.77 8.19 -22.66
C GLN A 465 8.49 7.69 -23.93
N ASP A 466 8.95 6.44 -23.91
CA ASP A 466 9.72 5.88 -25.03
C ASP A 466 8.88 5.80 -26.33
N GLU A 467 7.61 5.42 -26.24
CA GLU A 467 6.71 5.36 -27.38
C GLU A 467 6.42 6.77 -27.91
N THR A 468 6.23 7.75 -27.01
CA THR A 468 5.96 9.14 -27.37
C THR A 468 7.15 9.78 -28.05
N VAL A 469 8.37 9.58 -27.53
CA VAL A 469 9.62 10.07 -28.13
C VAL A 469 9.89 9.37 -29.47
N THR A 470 9.59 8.08 -29.58
CA THR A 470 9.75 7.34 -30.84
C THR A 470 8.84 7.90 -31.93
N LEU A 471 7.56 8.16 -31.60
CA LEU A 471 6.62 8.78 -32.53
C LEU A 471 7.05 10.20 -32.93
N LEU A 472 7.48 11.01 -31.97
CA LEU A 472 8.05 12.35 -32.22
C LEU A 472 9.22 12.29 -33.22
N ASN A 473 10.17 11.39 -32.99
CA ASN A 473 11.33 11.22 -33.85
C ASN A 473 10.94 10.73 -35.26
N GLN A 474 9.95 9.85 -35.36
CA GLN A 474 9.41 9.39 -36.65
C GLN A 474 8.80 10.54 -37.45
N ILE A 475 7.90 11.33 -36.83
CA ILE A 475 7.28 12.49 -37.47
C ILE A 475 8.34 13.53 -37.87
N ALA A 476 9.33 13.79 -37.04
CA ALA A 476 10.41 14.73 -37.32
C ALA A 476 11.29 14.26 -38.50
N ALA A 477 11.62 12.94 -38.54
CA ALA A 477 12.41 12.35 -39.62
C ALA A 477 11.68 12.41 -40.97
N ASP A 478 10.37 12.09 -40.97
CA ASP A 478 9.51 12.14 -42.17
C ASP A 478 9.37 13.57 -42.69
N ALA A 479 9.19 14.55 -41.82
CA ALA A 479 9.14 15.96 -42.17
C ALA A 479 10.49 16.49 -42.76
N GLN A 480 11.61 16.06 -42.16
CA GLN A 480 12.93 16.38 -42.64
C GLN A 480 13.19 15.78 -44.02
N ALA A 481 12.80 14.54 -44.27
CA ALA A 481 12.92 13.89 -45.57
C ALA A 481 12.09 14.61 -46.66
N ASN A 482 10.94 15.19 -46.30
CA ASN A 482 10.08 15.95 -47.19
C ASN A 482 10.39 17.44 -47.25
N ASN A 483 11.44 17.91 -46.52
CA ASN A 483 11.81 19.31 -46.36
C ASN A 483 10.61 20.20 -45.93
N GLU A 484 9.79 19.67 -44.99
CA GLU A 484 8.57 20.29 -44.48
C GLU A 484 8.85 20.93 -43.10
N ALA A 485 8.56 22.22 -42.95
CA ALA A 485 8.57 22.91 -41.68
C ALA A 485 7.26 22.63 -40.93
N LEU A 486 7.33 21.94 -39.77
CA LEU A 486 6.17 21.53 -39.02
C LEU A 486 5.62 22.60 -38.08
N LEU A 487 6.45 23.56 -37.69
CA LEU A 487 6.03 24.66 -36.82
C LEU A 487 6.59 26.00 -37.31
N SER A 488 5.96 27.07 -36.89
CA SER A 488 6.52 28.42 -37.09
C SER A 488 6.51 29.20 -35.80
N ILE A 489 7.57 29.97 -35.53
CA ILE A 489 7.71 30.85 -34.37
C ILE A 489 7.70 32.29 -34.89
N ASN A 490 6.76 33.12 -34.45
CA ASN A 490 6.55 34.47 -34.96
C ASN A 490 6.58 34.52 -36.51
N GLU A 491 5.79 33.65 -37.15
CA GLU A 491 5.67 33.50 -38.61
C GLU A 491 6.90 32.93 -39.34
N ARG A 492 8.04 32.73 -38.65
CA ARG A 492 9.23 32.13 -39.24
C ARG A 492 9.16 30.61 -39.16
N PRO A 493 9.35 29.88 -40.29
CA PRO A 493 9.25 28.42 -40.32
C PRO A 493 10.46 27.73 -39.68
N PHE A 494 10.25 26.65 -38.93
CA PHE A 494 11.27 25.83 -38.31
C PHE A 494 11.11 24.36 -38.65
N TYR A 495 12.23 23.67 -38.82
CA TYR A 495 12.36 22.23 -39.09
C TYR A 495 12.68 21.49 -37.82
N LEU A 496 11.91 20.46 -37.50
CA LEU A 496 12.15 19.60 -36.35
C LEU A 496 13.36 18.69 -36.60
N VAL A 497 14.28 18.65 -35.63
CA VAL A 497 15.45 17.77 -35.66
C VAL A 497 15.13 16.49 -34.84
N PRO A 498 15.21 15.29 -35.47
CA PRO A 498 14.94 14.03 -34.80
C PRO A 498 16.13 13.50 -34.00
N SER A 499 15.86 12.50 -33.17
CA SER A 499 16.85 11.64 -32.49
C SER A 499 17.83 12.38 -31.58
N VAL A 500 17.36 13.42 -30.89
CA VAL A 500 18.11 14.12 -29.86
C VAL A 500 17.94 13.42 -28.53
N PRO A 501 19.05 13.12 -27.79
CA PRO A 501 18.94 12.54 -26.45
C PRO A 501 18.15 13.47 -25.51
N MET A 502 17.08 12.95 -24.88
CA MET A 502 16.30 13.70 -23.90
C MET A 502 16.87 13.43 -22.50
N LYS A 503 17.23 14.50 -21.77
CA LYS A 503 17.77 14.45 -20.41
C LYS A 503 17.04 15.48 -19.55
N GLY A 504 16.89 15.20 -18.25
CA GLY A 504 16.27 16.12 -17.30
C GLY A 504 17.03 17.45 -17.20
N LEU A 505 16.33 18.57 -17.35
CA LEU A 505 16.93 19.91 -17.34
C LEU A 505 17.33 20.36 -15.93
N THR A 506 16.71 19.83 -14.90
CA THR A 506 16.88 20.21 -13.50
C THR A 506 17.12 18.98 -12.62
N ALA A 507 17.62 19.20 -11.42
CA ALA A 507 17.93 18.13 -10.44
C ALA A 507 16.68 17.49 -9.85
N ASP A 508 15.56 18.16 -9.88
CA ASP A 508 14.31 17.71 -9.27
C ASP A 508 13.08 18.09 -10.08
N GLU A 509 11.99 17.37 -9.83
CA GLU A 509 10.74 17.50 -10.56
C GLU A 509 9.83 18.67 -10.11
N ASN A 510 10.12 19.39 -9.04
CA ASN A 510 9.29 20.54 -8.65
C ASN A 510 9.38 21.68 -9.64
N ILE A 511 10.56 21.87 -10.25
CA ILE A 511 10.76 22.79 -11.36
C ILE A 511 10.53 21.99 -12.65
N LYS A 512 9.28 21.65 -12.95
CA LYS A 512 8.96 20.87 -14.16
C LYS A 512 8.89 21.79 -15.38
N ILE A 513 9.91 21.68 -16.20
CA ILE A 513 9.81 22.10 -17.59
C ILE A 513 9.41 20.85 -18.37
N ILE A 514 8.12 20.72 -18.62
CA ILE A 514 7.54 19.53 -19.26
C ILE A 514 7.95 19.50 -20.73
N THR A 515 7.83 20.64 -21.40
CA THR A 515 8.17 20.82 -22.82
C THR A 515 8.91 22.12 -23.03
N ALA A 516 9.84 22.16 -23.97
CA ALA A 516 10.55 23.35 -24.42
C ALA A 516 10.97 23.21 -25.88
N LEU A 517 11.30 24.33 -26.52
CA LEU A 517 11.88 24.35 -27.84
C LEU A 517 13.37 24.71 -27.72
N ILE A 518 14.26 23.80 -28.12
CA ILE A 518 15.70 24.06 -28.14
C ILE A 518 16.04 24.66 -29.50
N VAL A 519 16.65 25.84 -29.50
CA VAL A 519 16.97 26.60 -30.68
C VAL A 519 18.42 27.03 -30.67
N SER A 520 18.95 27.56 -31.83
CA SER A 520 20.27 28.16 -31.85
C SER A 520 20.36 29.39 -30.92
N ASP A 521 21.53 29.68 -30.40
CA ASP A 521 21.73 30.80 -29.46
C ASP A 521 21.35 32.16 -30.10
N GLU A 522 21.51 32.30 -31.43
CA GLU A 522 21.10 33.50 -32.17
C GLU A 522 19.58 33.67 -32.11
N ILE A 523 18.82 32.60 -32.40
CA ILE A 523 17.35 32.62 -32.35
C ILE A 523 16.85 32.82 -30.92
N TYR A 524 17.50 32.22 -29.94
CA TYR A 524 17.16 32.43 -28.53
C TYR A 524 17.26 33.92 -28.16
N SER A 525 18.39 34.56 -28.49
CA SER A 525 18.60 36.00 -28.20
C SER A 525 17.65 36.93 -28.94
N GLU A 526 17.20 36.53 -30.15
CA GLU A 526 16.23 37.29 -30.95
C GLU A 526 14.81 37.18 -30.36
N PHE A 527 14.37 35.99 -29.99
CA PHE A 527 12.97 35.73 -29.64
C PHE A 527 12.65 35.77 -28.16
N VAL A 528 13.64 35.73 -27.26
CA VAL A 528 13.39 35.73 -25.82
C VAL A 528 13.56 37.14 -25.23
N ASN A 529 12.68 37.50 -24.31
CA ASN A 529 12.81 38.71 -23.52
C ASN A 529 13.71 38.49 -22.31
N SER A 530 14.80 39.19 -22.21
CA SER A 530 15.74 39.09 -21.07
C SER A 530 15.10 39.35 -19.70
N ASP A 531 14.02 40.16 -19.66
CA ASP A 531 13.33 40.46 -18.41
C ASP A 531 12.44 39.33 -17.88
N THR A 532 12.13 38.34 -18.72
CA THR A 532 11.27 37.17 -18.38
C THR A 532 12.07 35.87 -18.37
N CYS A 533 13.38 35.89 -18.47
CA CYS A 533 14.22 34.71 -18.40
C CYS A 533 14.29 34.16 -16.97
N MET A 534 14.12 32.84 -16.87
CA MET A 534 14.43 32.09 -15.66
C MET A 534 15.85 31.55 -15.76
N VAL A 535 16.65 31.76 -14.72
CA VAL A 535 18.03 31.28 -14.68
C VAL A 535 18.16 30.19 -13.64
N TYR A 536 18.64 29.04 -14.10
CA TYR A 536 18.93 27.88 -13.29
C TYR A 536 20.42 27.60 -13.23
N TRP A 537 20.97 27.54 -12.03
CA TRP A 537 22.36 27.17 -11.79
C TRP A 537 22.41 25.69 -11.40
N ASN A 538 22.75 24.86 -12.37
CA ASN A 538 22.82 23.41 -12.21
C ASN A 538 24.25 22.97 -11.96
N PHE A 539 24.47 22.01 -11.05
CA PHE A 539 25.78 21.41 -10.84
C PHE A 539 25.70 19.98 -10.36
N CYS A 540 26.78 19.23 -10.54
CA CYS A 540 26.95 17.86 -10.05
C CYS A 540 27.92 17.84 -8.87
N ILE A 541 27.81 16.81 -8.04
CA ILE A 541 28.83 16.48 -7.05
C ILE A 541 30.03 15.84 -7.78
N PRO A 542 31.27 16.20 -7.43
CA PRO A 542 32.48 15.64 -8.03
C PRO A 542 32.55 14.11 -7.87
N ASN A 543 32.92 13.38 -8.93
CA ASN A 543 32.98 11.91 -8.93
C ASN A 543 33.90 11.34 -7.84
N GLU A 544 35.00 12.05 -7.51
CA GLU A 544 35.92 11.65 -6.44
C GLU A 544 35.24 11.58 -5.07
N LEU A 545 34.32 12.50 -4.78
CA LEU A 545 33.52 12.49 -3.55
C LEU A 545 32.47 11.38 -3.59
N VAL A 546 31.86 11.13 -4.74
CA VAL A 546 30.89 10.05 -4.93
C VAL A 546 31.54 8.68 -4.76
N GLU A 547 32.74 8.46 -5.29
CA GLU A 547 33.47 7.21 -5.13
C GLU A 547 33.91 6.95 -3.69
N THR A 548 34.28 8.00 -2.95
CA THR A 548 34.79 7.86 -1.58
C THR A 548 33.69 7.80 -0.51
N LYS A 549 32.63 8.60 -0.66
CA LYS A 549 31.56 8.77 0.36
C LYS A 549 30.18 8.24 -0.08
N GLY A 550 30.05 7.78 -1.33
CA GLY A 550 28.73 7.55 -1.95
C GLY A 550 28.06 8.86 -2.38
N LEU A 551 26.95 8.78 -3.15
CA LEU A 551 26.30 9.96 -3.72
C LEU A 551 25.57 10.82 -2.66
N MET A 552 24.87 10.18 -1.75
CA MET A 552 23.92 10.87 -0.85
C MET A 552 24.58 11.71 0.25
N LEU A 553 25.68 11.25 0.82
CA LEU A 553 26.34 11.95 1.91
C LEU A 553 26.90 13.32 1.46
N PRO A 554 27.63 13.44 0.33
CA PRO A 554 28.04 14.73 -0.18
C PRO A 554 26.89 15.66 -0.56
N ILE A 555 25.76 15.11 -1.08
CA ILE A 555 24.56 15.91 -1.34
C ILE A 555 23.98 16.48 -0.03
N MET A 556 23.93 15.69 1.05
CA MET A 556 23.47 16.18 2.35
C MET A 556 24.42 17.26 2.90
N GLU A 557 25.74 17.05 2.83
CA GLU A 557 26.74 18.03 3.26
C GLU A 557 26.62 19.36 2.46
N ALA A 558 26.48 19.28 1.14
CA ALA A 558 26.28 20.45 0.27
C ALA A 558 24.96 21.18 0.55
N ARG A 559 23.88 20.44 0.76
CA ARG A 559 22.57 20.98 1.14
C ARG A 559 22.64 21.76 2.45
N ASP A 560 23.29 21.22 3.46
CA ASP A 560 23.41 21.89 4.76
C ASP A 560 24.24 23.16 4.69
N LEU A 561 25.19 23.26 3.74
CA LEU A 561 25.88 24.49 3.41
C LEU A 561 24.98 25.47 2.65
N LEU A 562 24.07 25.03 1.79
CA LEU A 562 23.15 25.89 1.04
C LEU A 562 22.01 26.45 1.88
N LYS A 563 21.52 25.72 2.90
CA LYS A 563 20.42 26.17 3.77
C LYS A 563 20.57 27.60 4.32
N PRO A 564 21.73 28.02 4.86
CA PRO A 564 21.90 29.35 5.41
C PRO A 564 21.90 30.47 4.35
N SER A 565 22.03 30.15 3.06
CA SER A 565 22.10 31.16 1.99
C SER A 565 20.79 31.90 1.74
N GLY A 566 19.66 31.30 2.11
CA GLY A 566 18.31 31.80 1.76
C GLY A 566 17.98 31.69 0.27
N LEU A 567 18.84 31.07 -0.54
CA LEU A 567 18.58 30.79 -1.94
C LEU A 567 17.57 29.64 -2.07
N TYR A 568 16.71 29.72 -3.08
CA TYR A 568 15.87 28.58 -3.44
C TYR A 568 16.72 27.56 -4.19
N TYR A 569 16.72 26.33 -3.73
CA TYR A 569 17.45 25.24 -4.38
C TYR A 569 16.66 23.95 -4.33
N GLU A 570 16.88 23.11 -5.30
CA GLU A 570 16.42 21.73 -5.35
C GLU A 570 17.62 20.80 -5.50
N SER A 571 17.49 19.60 -4.98
CA SER A 571 18.55 18.60 -5.02
C SER A 571 17.98 17.24 -5.37
N TYR A 572 18.83 16.37 -5.87
CA TYR A 572 18.48 14.95 -6.06
C TYR A 572 17.96 14.31 -4.76
N LEU A 573 18.38 14.80 -3.61
CA LEU A 573 17.89 14.34 -2.32
C LEU A 573 16.38 14.63 -2.13
N ASN A 574 15.87 15.75 -2.66
CA ASN A 574 14.46 16.10 -2.60
C ASN A 574 13.64 15.15 -3.48
N ASN A 575 14.11 14.84 -4.69
CA ASN A 575 13.48 13.84 -5.55
C ASN A 575 13.48 12.46 -4.88
N PHE A 576 14.63 12.03 -4.35
CA PHE A 576 14.75 10.81 -3.56
C PHE A 576 13.78 10.80 -2.39
N GLY A 577 13.67 11.90 -1.65
CA GLY A 577 12.75 12.06 -0.52
C GLY A 577 11.29 11.90 -0.94
N ARG A 578 10.87 12.47 -2.07
CA ARG A 578 9.51 12.34 -2.60
C ARG A 578 9.20 10.91 -3.05
N GLN A 579 10.09 10.29 -3.81
CA GLN A 579 9.93 8.89 -4.22
C GLN A 579 9.85 7.98 -3.00
N LEU A 580 10.75 8.17 -2.05
CA LEU A 580 10.76 7.47 -0.78
C LEU A 580 9.44 7.69 -0.01
N PHE A 581 8.91 8.89 0.00
CA PHE A 581 7.62 9.22 0.60
C PHE A 581 6.46 8.42 -0.01
N TYR A 582 6.35 8.34 -1.33
CA TYR A 582 5.29 7.56 -1.99
C TYR A 582 5.39 6.07 -1.68
N VAL A 583 6.61 5.52 -1.72
CA VAL A 583 6.84 4.11 -1.38
C VAL A 583 6.51 3.82 0.08
N ILE A 584 6.97 4.66 0.99
CA ILE A 584 6.75 4.46 2.42
C ILE A 584 5.28 4.66 2.77
N SER A 585 4.63 5.73 2.33
CA SER A 585 3.22 5.98 2.65
C SER A 585 2.31 4.84 2.20
N GLY A 586 2.56 4.26 1.02
CA GLY A 586 1.87 3.09 0.52
C GLY A 586 2.28 1.80 1.21
N SER A 587 3.58 1.48 1.19
CA SER A 587 4.08 0.17 1.63
C SER A 587 3.98 -0.07 3.13
N TYR A 588 4.33 0.94 3.94
CA TYR A 588 4.25 0.79 5.39
C TYR A 588 2.83 0.56 5.84
N THR A 589 1.92 1.42 5.39
CA THR A 589 0.51 1.31 5.75
C THR A 589 -0.05 -0.06 5.39
N THR A 590 0.20 -0.54 4.17
CA THR A 590 -0.33 -1.82 3.69
C THR A 590 0.32 -3.01 4.39
N LEU A 591 1.63 -3.00 4.61
CA LEU A 591 2.33 -4.08 5.32
C LEU A 591 1.87 -4.20 6.77
N TYR A 592 1.81 -3.08 7.50
CA TYR A 592 1.38 -3.12 8.90
C TYR A 592 -0.06 -3.56 9.05
N MET A 593 -0.96 -3.05 8.21
CA MET A 593 -2.36 -3.51 8.20
C MET A 593 -2.45 -4.98 7.80
N GLY A 594 -1.68 -5.44 6.83
CA GLY A 594 -1.63 -6.83 6.40
C GLY A 594 -1.19 -7.78 7.52
N PHE A 595 -0.10 -7.47 8.22
CA PHE A 595 0.34 -8.25 9.38
C PHE A 595 -0.67 -8.23 10.52
N MET A 596 -1.29 -7.09 10.78
CA MET A 596 -2.34 -6.96 11.79
C MET A 596 -3.53 -7.86 11.44
N PHE A 597 -4.01 -7.87 10.19
CA PHE A 597 -5.10 -8.74 9.76
C PHE A 597 -4.74 -10.22 9.85
N LEU A 598 -3.49 -10.60 9.54
CA LEU A 598 -3.01 -11.97 9.69
C LEU A 598 -3.13 -12.44 11.15
N ILE A 599 -2.63 -11.66 12.07
CA ILE A 599 -2.66 -12.00 13.49
C ILE A 599 -4.10 -12.09 14.01
N ILE A 600 -4.96 -11.17 13.61
CA ILE A 600 -6.38 -11.20 14.01
C ILE A 600 -7.09 -12.43 13.45
N ALA A 601 -6.84 -12.78 12.17
CA ALA A 601 -7.40 -13.96 11.54
C ALA A 601 -6.96 -15.24 12.26
N CYS A 602 -5.68 -15.38 12.56
CA CYS A 602 -5.12 -16.51 13.32
C CYS A 602 -5.73 -16.59 14.73
N ALA A 603 -5.75 -15.49 15.46
CA ALA A 603 -6.28 -15.43 16.82
C ALA A 603 -7.80 -15.75 16.84
N LEU A 604 -8.57 -15.20 15.92
CA LEU A 604 -10.01 -15.44 15.80
C LEU A 604 -10.30 -16.92 15.58
N LEU A 605 -9.64 -17.56 14.63
CA LEU A 605 -9.83 -18.98 14.33
C LEU A 605 -9.35 -19.86 15.49
N ALA A 606 -8.20 -19.57 16.08
CA ALA A 606 -7.67 -20.31 17.20
C ALA A 606 -8.60 -20.25 18.42
N LEU A 607 -9.05 -19.06 18.83
CA LEU A 607 -9.97 -18.89 19.95
C LEU A 607 -11.29 -19.59 19.72
N GLN A 608 -11.83 -19.54 18.51
CA GLN A 608 -13.08 -20.23 18.19
C GLN A 608 -12.93 -21.73 18.15
N PHE A 609 -11.83 -22.24 17.59
CA PHE A 609 -11.54 -23.66 17.58
C PHE A 609 -11.38 -24.19 19.01
N LEU A 610 -10.67 -23.48 19.87
CA LEU A 610 -10.49 -23.84 21.27
C LEU A 610 -11.82 -23.85 22.04
N THR A 611 -12.67 -22.85 21.83
CA THR A 611 -14.05 -22.84 22.40
C THR A 611 -14.84 -24.09 21.99
N GLN A 612 -14.75 -24.46 20.72
CA GLN A 612 -15.44 -25.64 20.19
C GLN A 612 -14.87 -26.94 20.77
N MET A 613 -13.56 -27.05 20.90
CA MET A 613 -12.91 -28.22 21.49
C MET A 613 -13.35 -28.45 22.94
N GLN A 614 -13.53 -27.40 23.71
CA GLN A 614 -14.05 -27.53 25.08
C GLN A 614 -15.48 -28.07 25.11
N THR A 615 -16.36 -27.61 24.23
CA THR A 615 -17.74 -28.12 24.13
C THR A 615 -17.80 -29.57 23.66
N THR A 616 -16.83 -30.01 22.86
CA THR A 616 -16.79 -31.40 22.33
C THR A 616 -15.97 -32.37 23.17
N LYS A 617 -15.27 -31.89 24.21
CA LYS A 617 -14.43 -32.72 25.11
C LYS A 617 -15.20 -33.90 25.70
N SER A 618 -16.44 -33.70 26.15
CA SER A 618 -17.29 -34.78 26.68
C SER A 618 -17.59 -35.87 25.65
N ARG A 619 -17.78 -35.53 24.39
CA ARG A 619 -18.02 -36.48 23.28
C ARG A 619 -16.79 -37.36 23.02
N TYR A 620 -15.57 -36.80 23.08
CA TYR A 620 -14.34 -37.57 22.96
C TYR A 620 -14.12 -38.52 24.16
N LEU A 621 -14.50 -38.06 25.34
CA LEU A 621 -14.44 -38.89 26.53
C LEU A 621 -15.39 -40.08 26.41
N THR A 622 -16.61 -39.88 25.92
CA THR A 622 -17.57 -40.95 25.63
C THR A 622 -17.02 -41.95 24.60
N LEU A 623 -16.37 -41.45 23.52
CA LEU A 623 -15.71 -42.32 22.53
C LEU A 623 -14.57 -43.15 23.13
N SER A 624 -13.79 -42.57 24.03
CA SER A 624 -12.75 -43.31 24.77
C SER A 624 -13.32 -44.41 25.63
N ILE A 625 -14.45 -44.14 26.32
CA ILE A 625 -15.15 -45.15 27.13
C ILE A 625 -15.74 -46.28 26.25
N LEU A 626 -16.18 -45.93 25.01
CA LEU A 626 -16.67 -46.89 24.01
C LEU A 626 -15.55 -47.69 23.32
N GLY A 627 -14.29 -47.51 23.74
CA GLY A 627 -13.15 -48.30 23.24
C GLY A 627 -12.42 -47.71 22.02
N ALA A 628 -12.65 -46.45 21.68
CA ALA A 628 -11.88 -45.81 20.59
C ALA A 628 -10.41 -45.67 20.95
N ARG A 629 -9.50 -46.10 20.06
CA ARG A 629 -8.06 -46.00 20.28
C ARG A 629 -7.58 -44.55 20.29
N ARG A 630 -6.61 -44.23 21.13
CA ARG A 630 -6.07 -42.89 21.26
C ARG A 630 -5.55 -42.30 19.93
N GLU A 631 -4.95 -43.14 19.08
CA GLU A 631 -4.49 -42.74 17.74
C GLU A 631 -5.63 -42.34 16.79
N GLN A 632 -6.77 -43.05 16.87
CA GLN A 632 -7.95 -42.71 16.06
C GLN A 632 -8.57 -41.37 16.49
N ILE A 633 -8.60 -41.12 17.81
CA ILE A 633 -9.05 -39.83 18.36
C ILE A 633 -8.13 -38.72 17.92
N LYS A 634 -6.79 -38.90 18.05
CA LYS A 634 -5.78 -37.92 17.62
C LYS A 634 -5.89 -37.61 16.10
N ARG A 635 -6.06 -38.66 15.28
CA ARG A 635 -6.25 -38.48 13.83
C ARG A 635 -7.52 -37.72 13.49
N SER A 636 -8.62 -38.00 14.22
CA SER A 636 -9.89 -37.29 14.06
C SER A 636 -9.74 -35.80 14.40
N ILE A 637 -9.07 -35.47 15.52
CA ILE A 637 -8.81 -34.08 15.91
C ILE A 637 -7.95 -33.35 14.87
N ASN A 638 -6.84 -33.96 14.45
CA ASN A 638 -5.93 -33.36 13.47
C ASN A 638 -6.64 -33.07 12.12
N GLN A 639 -7.51 -33.98 11.67
CA GLN A 639 -8.30 -33.74 10.45
C GLN A 639 -9.29 -32.59 10.61
N GLN A 640 -9.94 -32.47 11.79
CA GLN A 640 -10.85 -31.34 12.04
C GLN A 640 -10.09 -30.01 12.07
N VAL A 641 -8.92 -29.96 12.73
CA VAL A 641 -8.06 -28.79 12.76
C VAL A 641 -7.69 -28.40 11.33
N LEU A 642 -7.12 -29.35 10.57
CA LEU A 642 -6.67 -29.09 9.19
C LEU A 642 -7.78 -28.49 8.33
N TRP A 643 -8.95 -29.09 8.27
CA TRP A 643 -10.07 -28.61 7.45
C TRP A 643 -10.62 -27.27 7.94
N TYR A 644 -10.65 -27.05 9.24
CA TYR A 644 -11.17 -25.82 9.83
C TYR A 644 -10.30 -24.60 9.46
N PHE A 645 -8.99 -24.80 9.43
CA PHE A 645 -8.04 -23.73 9.05
C PHE A 645 -7.80 -23.63 7.53
N LEU A 646 -7.86 -24.76 6.82
CA LEU A 646 -7.62 -24.80 5.37
C LEU A 646 -8.75 -24.16 4.57
N LEU A 647 -10.00 -24.34 5.00
CA LEU A 647 -11.18 -23.88 4.26
C LEU A 647 -11.23 -22.35 4.07
N PRO A 648 -11.03 -21.49 5.09
CA PRO A 648 -10.96 -20.06 4.90
C PRO A 648 -9.74 -19.64 4.09
N LEU A 649 -8.62 -20.36 4.21
CA LEU A 649 -7.39 -20.08 3.49
C LEU A 649 -7.52 -20.31 1.98
N ILE A 650 -8.11 -21.41 1.54
CA ILE A 650 -8.32 -21.69 0.10
C ILE A 650 -9.13 -20.57 -0.55
N LEU A 651 -10.23 -20.16 0.08
CA LEU A 651 -11.08 -19.10 -0.47
C LEU A 651 -10.34 -17.75 -0.47
N ALA A 652 -9.59 -17.47 0.59
CA ALA A 652 -8.76 -16.26 0.70
C ALA A 652 -7.71 -16.19 -0.40
N CYS A 653 -7.07 -17.32 -0.73
CA CYS A 653 -6.08 -17.38 -1.80
C CYS A 653 -6.69 -17.15 -3.18
N ILE A 654 -7.85 -17.74 -3.45
CA ILE A 654 -8.55 -17.52 -4.74
C ILE A 654 -8.94 -16.05 -4.87
N SER A 655 -9.59 -15.49 -3.86
CA SER A 655 -10.01 -14.07 -3.87
C SER A 655 -8.81 -13.12 -3.87
N GLY A 656 -7.76 -13.45 -3.13
CA GLY A 656 -6.52 -12.68 -3.09
C GLY A 656 -5.79 -12.67 -4.44
N ALA A 657 -5.73 -13.82 -5.13
CA ALA A 657 -5.14 -13.91 -6.47
C ALA A 657 -5.86 -13.01 -7.49
N VAL A 658 -7.19 -12.98 -7.45
CA VAL A 658 -7.97 -12.08 -8.33
C VAL A 658 -7.70 -10.62 -7.99
N GLY A 659 -7.64 -10.27 -6.71
CA GLY A 659 -7.34 -8.91 -6.27
C GLY A 659 -5.93 -8.45 -6.66
N ILE A 660 -4.93 -9.34 -6.52
CA ILE A 660 -3.55 -9.09 -6.96
C ILE A 660 -3.48 -8.91 -8.47
N TYR A 661 -4.19 -9.74 -9.24
CA TYR A 661 -4.25 -9.64 -10.69
C TYR A 661 -4.85 -8.30 -11.15
N ALA A 662 -5.98 -7.87 -10.57
CA ALA A 662 -6.59 -6.58 -10.86
C ALA A 662 -5.66 -5.41 -10.52
N MET A 663 -4.93 -5.51 -9.42
CA MET A 663 -3.96 -4.51 -9.00
C MET A 663 -2.74 -4.45 -9.91
N GLN A 664 -2.28 -5.61 -10.43
CA GLN A 664 -1.23 -5.66 -11.44
C GLN A 664 -1.65 -4.99 -12.73
N LEU A 665 -2.87 -5.25 -13.21
CA LEU A 665 -3.40 -4.55 -14.38
C LEU A 665 -3.35 -3.03 -14.20
N TYR A 666 -3.64 -2.53 -12.99
CA TYR A 666 -3.55 -1.12 -12.66
C TYR A 666 -2.10 -0.59 -12.67
N LEU A 667 -1.17 -1.30 -12.05
CA LEU A 667 0.22 -0.87 -11.95
C LEU A 667 0.98 -0.96 -13.28
N TYR A 668 0.56 -1.84 -14.20
CA TYR A 668 1.25 -2.14 -15.45
C TYR A 668 0.43 -1.83 -16.72
N SER A 669 -0.71 -1.15 -16.60
CA SER A 669 -1.57 -0.81 -17.75
C SER A 669 -0.91 0.09 -18.81
N GLY A 670 0.26 0.68 -18.48
CA GLY A 670 1.09 1.43 -19.41
C GLY A 670 2.33 0.70 -19.92
N ALA A 671 2.56 -0.57 -19.55
CA ALA A 671 3.84 -1.22 -19.83
C ALA A 671 3.75 -2.30 -20.90
N ALA A 672 4.37 -2.03 -22.03
CA ALA A 672 4.81 -3.03 -23.02
C ALA A 672 5.85 -4.05 -22.46
N HIS A 673 6.04 -4.13 -21.14
CA HIS A 673 7.12 -4.86 -20.49
C HIS A 673 6.61 -6.07 -19.69
N LEU A 674 5.82 -6.95 -20.32
CA LEU A 674 5.49 -8.26 -19.75
C LEU A 674 6.74 -9.08 -19.34
N GLU A 675 7.86 -8.90 -20.03
CA GLU A 675 9.12 -9.62 -19.71
C GLU A 675 9.77 -9.14 -18.41
N GLN A 676 9.67 -7.86 -18.05
CA GLN A 676 10.15 -7.33 -16.77
C GLN A 676 9.26 -7.71 -15.58
N SER A 677 8.03 -8.15 -15.83
CA SER A 677 7.06 -8.52 -14.80
C SER A 677 7.28 -9.91 -14.20
N TYR A 678 8.01 -10.83 -14.87
CA TYR A 678 8.21 -12.20 -14.37
C TYR A 678 8.92 -12.28 -13.01
N PRO A 679 10.01 -11.55 -12.73
CA PRO A 679 10.65 -11.59 -11.41
C PRO A 679 9.70 -11.13 -10.30
N LEU A 680 8.88 -10.12 -10.59
CA LEU A 680 7.91 -9.57 -9.66
C LEU A 680 6.76 -10.55 -9.38
N LEU A 681 6.25 -11.24 -10.41
CA LEU A 681 5.24 -12.29 -10.27
C LEU A 681 5.76 -13.45 -9.41
N ILE A 682 7.00 -13.87 -9.60
CA ILE A 682 7.64 -14.90 -8.78
C ILE A 682 7.77 -14.45 -7.33
N ALA A 683 8.18 -13.19 -7.10
CA ALA A 683 8.26 -12.61 -5.79
C ALA A 683 6.88 -12.54 -5.10
N MET A 684 5.83 -12.11 -5.81
CA MET A 684 4.45 -12.09 -5.32
C MET A 684 3.97 -13.49 -4.91
N ALA A 685 4.18 -14.48 -5.77
CA ALA A 685 3.86 -15.88 -5.45
C ALA A 685 4.62 -16.37 -4.22
N GLY A 686 5.91 -16.03 -4.11
CA GLY A 686 6.74 -16.34 -2.94
C GLY A 686 6.20 -15.72 -1.65
N ILE A 687 5.77 -14.47 -1.69
CA ILE A 687 5.16 -13.76 -0.54
C ILE A 687 3.86 -14.43 -0.13
N VAL A 688 2.98 -14.78 -1.06
CA VAL A 688 1.73 -15.50 -0.77
C VAL A 688 2.04 -16.83 -0.08
N VAL A 689 3.01 -17.61 -0.59
CA VAL A 689 3.45 -18.86 0.04
C VAL A 689 4.00 -18.61 1.45
N LEU A 690 4.80 -17.56 1.65
CA LEU A 690 5.33 -17.18 2.98
C LEU A 690 4.19 -16.87 3.96
N VAL A 691 3.20 -16.09 3.56
CA VAL A 691 2.02 -15.80 4.38
C VAL A 691 1.26 -17.08 4.73
N MET A 692 1.10 -18.01 3.77
CA MET A 692 0.48 -19.30 4.00
C MET A 692 1.27 -20.16 5.01
N VAL A 693 2.60 -20.17 4.92
CA VAL A 693 3.46 -20.89 5.86
C VAL A 693 3.35 -20.30 7.27
N ILE A 694 3.42 -18.98 7.40
CA ILE A 694 3.26 -18.31 8.69
C ILE A 694 1.90 -18.64 9.31
N TYR A 695 0.83 -18.57 8.52
CA TYR A 695 -0.51 -18.95 8.97
C TYR A 695 -0.60 -20.43 9.38
N GLY A 696 0.06 -21.34 8.66
CA GLY A 696 0.08 -22.77 8.97
C GLY A 696 0.88 -23.12 10.22
N VAL A 697 1.88 -22.31 10.57
CA VAL A 697 2.71 -22.48 11.77
C VAL A 697 2.02 -21.87 13.00
N ALA A 698 1.37 -20.71 12.85
CA ALA A 698 0.63 -20.01 13.91
C ALA A 698 -0.63 -20.79 14.35
#